data_16fdb463b8bc50207a00f7160c388f1d
#
_entry.id   16fdb463b8bc50207a00f7160c388f1d
#
_cell.length_a   1.000
_cell.length_b   1.000
_cell.length_c   1.000
_cell.angle_alpha   90.00
_cell.angle_beta   90.00
_cell.angle_gamma   90.00
#
_symmetry.space_group_name_H-M   'P 1'
#
loop_
_entity.id
_entity.type
_entity.pdbx_description
1 polymer ?
#
loop_
_entity_poly.entity_id
_entity_poly.type
_entity_poly.pdbx_seq_one_letter_code
_entity_poly.pdbx_strand_id
1 'polypeptide(L)'
;MVVRRSRSVLLACTAFLAFGLGTASYAQTANQNDTTTGEAAAKSDRGTELKPIVVKGKASKDVLADSPTTTETTAQEIDDNQITRIEDLGRSTAVGVGFDRTSGSINIRGLEDDRVLTTIDGIEVPFLLDGARDADGGVNSFDFNTLSTVDIVRGSDSSRAGSGALGGAFVLRTLEPEDLIGANATWGGVFKLGYNGDDRSLGGSAAVAKRIDNTAVLFEAGYTHGHELENNGDVGGYSTKRTEADPADYNQRNGLFKIRQYTDVGTFGITAEHFNKDTDTDWRSKQSPTGNFRPGNYDETDNIERNRVSLDYKYEADSKDSLIDTANAVFYWQNLLRENGAEGYRYTSVIGDYWRRNEVEDRSIGFNGNASKSFDTGSLHHNVTFGLDVAFTKTHQYSAGGDSCNLPRWRATCAFLHTNQSDMPDVDGKRVGAFVDDKIEIGSSGFSLTPGLRFDWYDYSPKNTDAYRDSANYTSLPSGQSDTRFSPKLRAAYQPQDNIELYAQWAMGFRAPNVSELYLNYGVPGGYVSYGNPDLKPETSNGVEIGANLGDDDFGGHIGGFYNKYKNFIDSETSVDPTGTYPLGITEYFNRANVRIFGIEVNAHKKFDNGIHIKGALAYANGKDSDTGEWLDSVAPAKAAFTVGYATEIWGTDLTFITATSEPKKDGDSFRTPGYGIFDLTGWWEPEQVKGLTLRAGVYNIFNKTYYDALNVASTSLTQPHEFYSEPGRTFKLTLTQKF
;
A
#
# COMPACT_ATOMS: atom_id res chain seq x y z
N MET A 1 27.35 29.69 7.38
CA MET A 1 26.49 30.64 8.12
C MET A 1 25.08 30.37 7.69
N VAL A 2 24.50 29.33 8.24
CA VAL A 2 23.18 28.80 7.89
C VAL A 2 22.16 29.38 8.87
N VAL A 3 21.24 30.14 8.38
CA VAL A 3 20.16 30.75 9.14
C VAL A 3 19.08 29.70 9.38
N ARG A 4 19.00 29.17 10.60
CA ARG A 4 17.87 28.38 11.06
C ARG A 4 16.56 29.14 10.89
N ARG A 5 15.73 28.71 9.95
CA ARG A 5 14.32 29.09 9.88
C ARG A 5 13.49 28.12 10.71
N SER A 6 13.52 28.26 12.01
CA SER A 6 12.55 27.63 12.90
C SER A 6 11.76 28.75 13.60
N ARG A 7 10.64 29.17 13.02
CA ARG A 7 9.56 29.95 13.66
C ARG A 7 8.40 30.12 12.67
N SER A 8 7.55 29.12 12.53
CA SER A 8 6.23 29.32 11.91
C SER A 8 5.19 28.22 12.22
N VAL A 9 5.50 27.22 13.04
CA VAL A 9 4.59 26.07 13.28
C VAL A 9 3.65 26.27 14.48
N LEU A 10 3.89 27.26 15.36
CA LEU A 10 3.07 27.42 16.57
C LEU A 10 1.76 28.24 16.39
N LEU A 11 1.47 28.76 15.19
CA LEU A 11 0.26 29.58 14.97
C LEU A 11 -0.89 28.82 14.29
N ALA A 12 -0.67 27.63 13.78
CA ALA A 12 -1.73 26.85 13.12
C ALA A 12 -2.60 26.03 14.11
N CYS A 13 -2.04 25.62 15.24
CA CYS A 13 -2.78 24.82 16.23
C CYS A 13 -3.76 25.62 17.10
N THR A 14 -3.60 26.95 17.19
CA THR A 14 -4.50 27.79 18.01
C THR A 14 -5.76 28.25 17.28
N ALA A 15 -5.84 28.14 15.96
CA ALA A 15 -7.02 28.53 15.19
C ALA A 15 -8.14 27.46 15.17
N PHE A 16 -7.84 26.20 15.45
CA PHE A 16 -8.83 25.12 15.44
C PHE A 16 -9.61 24.96 16.77
N LEU A 17 -9.12 25.51 17.87
CA LEU A 17 -9.81 25.44 19.17
C LEU A 17 -10.89 26.51 19.39
N ALA A 18 -11.06 27.46 18.49
CA ALA A 18 -12.00 28.57 18.64
C ALA A 18 -13.40 28.36 18.03
N PHE A 19 -13.67 27.26 17.36
CA PHE A 19 -14.99 26.97 16.73
C PHE A 19 -15.89 26.01 17.51
N GLY A 20 -15.50 25.54 18.68
CA GLY A 20 -16.19 24.51 19.46
C GLY A 20 -17.08 24.99 20.62
N LEU A 21 -17.33 26.29 20.81
CA LEU A 21 -18.20 26.79 21.90
C LEU A 21 -19.34 27.65 21.35
N GLY A 22 -20.26 27.03 20.65
CA GLY A 22 -21.56 27.57 20.31
C GLY A 22 -22.58 27.20 21.37
N THR A 23 -23.04 28.16 22.13
CA THR A 23 -23.99 28.09 23.25
C THR A 23 -25.28 27.39 22.87
N ALA A 24 -25.64 26.35 23.62
CA ALA A 24 -26.97 25.75 23.61
C ALA A 24 -27.99 26.72 24.21
N SER A 25 -28.90 27.26 23.40
CA SER A 25 -30.07 28.01 23.88
C SER A 25 -31.19 27.04 24.24
N TYR A 26 -31.53 27.00 25.50
CA TYR A 26 -32.75 26.33 26.00
C TYR A 26 -33.99 27.09 25.52
N ALA A 27 -34.86 26.43 24.80
CA ALA A 27 -36.22 26.90 24.58
C ALA A 27 -37.20 26.06 25.45
N GLN A 28 -37.64 26.69 26.53
CA GLN A 28 -38.85 26.27 27.25
C GLN A 28 -40.07 26.64 26.41
N THR A 29 -41.02 25.70 26.25
CA THR A 29 -42.41 26.04 26.00
C THR A 29 -43.34 25.09 26.72
N ALA A 30 -44.34 25.73 27.26
CA ALA A 30 -45.27 25.25 28.26
C ALA A 30 -46.37 24.29 27.75
N ASN A 31 -46.92 23.58 28.75
CA ASN A 31 -48.16 22.80 28.76
C ASN A 31 -49.36 23.44 28.08
N GLN A 32 -50.20 22.57 27.48
CA GLN A 32 -51.64 22.56 27.84
C GLN A 32 -52.26 21.18 27.61
N ASN A 33 -53.06 20.77 28.59
CA ASN A 33 -53.87 19.57 28.70
C ASN A 33 -54.93 19.46 27.60
N ASP A 34 -55.33 18.25 27.21
CA ASP A 34 -56.70 17.82 27.45
C ASP A 34 -56.84 16.27 27.44
N THR A 35 -57.70 15.82 28.30
CA THR A 35 -58.08 14.45 28.67
C THR A 35 -59.02 13.83 27.64
N THR A 36 -58.86 12.53 27.34
CA THR A 36 -59.99 11.53 27.44
C THR A 36 -59.47 10.09 27.36
N THR A 37 -60.10 9.30 28.17
CA THR A 37 -59.96 7.89 28.52
C THR A 37 -60.08 6.86 27.39
N GLY A 38 -59.30 5.76 27.51
CA GLY A 38 -59.52 4.52 26.76
C GLY A 38 -58.45 3.47 27.09
N GLU A 39 -58.75 2.56 28.03
CA GLU A 39 -57.95 1.40 28.38
C GLU A 39 -57.72 0.47 27.19
N ALA A 40 -56.45 0.16 26.89
CA ALA A 40 -56.06 -1.13 26.32
C ALA A 40 -54.54 -1.35 26.61
N ALA A 41 -54.25 -2.57 27.05
CA ALA A 41 -53.04 -3.15 27.56
C ALA A 41 -51.71 -2.62 26.99
N ALA A 42 -50.82 -2.19 27.89
CA ALA A 42 -49.46 -1.87 27.67
C ALA A 42 -48.64 -3.13 27.27
N LYS A 43 -48.17 -3.19 26.02
CA LYS A 43 -46.94 -3.86 25.67
C LYS A 43 -45.84 -2.82 25.78
N SER A 44 -44.87 -3.10 26.65
CA SER A 44 -43.70 -2.25 26.82
C SER A 44 -42.95 -2.17 25.47
N ASP A 45 -42.99 -0.99 24.89
CA ASP A 45 -42.13 -0.62 23.77
C ASP A 45 -40.72 -0.40 24.36
N ARG A 46 -39.89 -1.43 24.26
CA ARG A 46 -38.46 -1.29 24.51
C ARG A 46 -37.90 -0.47 23.36
N GLY A 47 -37.22 0.58 23.73
CA GLY A 47 -36.61 1.53 22.83
C GLY A 47 -35.92 0.83 21.66
N THR A 48 -36.11 1.41 20.50
CA THR A 48 -35.46 1.01 19.26
C THR A 48 -33.94 1.09 19.48
N GLU A 49 -33.28 -0.07 19.56
CA GLU A 49 -31.85 -0.17 19.50
C GLU A 49 -31.38 0.51 18.22
N LEU A 50 -30.68 1.62 18.37
CA LEU A 50 -29.90 2.17 17.29
C LEU A 50 -28.71 1.23 17.10
N LYS A 51 -28.85 0.23 16.23
CA LYS A 51 -27.69 -0.50 15.71
C LYS A 51 -26.67 0.52 15.22
N PRO A 52 -25.37 0.30 15.45
CA PRO A 52 -24.35 1.15 14.83
C PRO A 52 -24.72 1.25 13.35
N ILE A 53 -24.78 2.47 12.84
CA ILE A 53 -25.10 2.73 11.44
C ILE A 53 -23.90 2.24 10.66
N VAL A 54 -23.87 0.96 10.36
CA VAL A 54 -23.11 0.44 9.25
C VAL A 54 -23.86 0.96 8.04
N VAL A 55 -23.45 2.09 7.52
CA VAL A 55 -23.90 2.55 6.20
C VAL A 55 -23.30 1.55 5.21
N LYS A 56 -24.01 0.45 5.00
CA LYS A 56 -23.89 -0.33 3.79
C LYS A 56 -24.56 0.48 2.67
N GLY A 57 -23.99 1.64 2.36
CA GLY A 57 -24.04 2.12 1.00
C GLY A 57 -23.38 0.99 0.22
N LYS A 58 -24.07 0.41 -0.76
CA LYS A 58 -23.43 -0.37 -1.80
C LYS A 58 -22.56 0.58 -2.60
N ALA A 59 -21.39 0.96 -2.04
CA ALA A 59 -20.35 1.50 -2.85
C ALA A 59 -20.08 0.42 -3.90
N SER A 60 -20.21 0.77 -5.16
CA SER A 60 -19.86 -0.11 -6.29
C SER A 60 -18.45 -0.61 -6.00
N LYS A 61 -18.31 -1.92 -5.76
CA LYS A 61 -17.00 -2.54 -5.53
C LYS A 61 -16.13 -2.19 -6.75
N ASP A 62 -14.86 -1.88 -6.49
CA ASP A 62 -13.89 -1.79 -7.58
C ASP A 62 -13.91 -3.11 -8.36
N VAL A 63 -13.85 -3.02 -9.68
CA VAL A 63 -13.86 -4.20 -10.56
C VAL A 63 -12.71 -5.15 -10.24
N LEU A 64 -11.56 -4.63 -9.77
CA LEU A 64 -10.41 -5.44 -9.36
C LEU A 64 -10.70 -6.20 -8.05
N ALA A 65 -11.43 -5.60 -7.13
CA ALA A 65 -11.78 -6.20 -5.84
C ALA A 65 -12.89 -7.27 -5.94
N ASP A 66 -13.53 -7.44 -7.10
CA ASP A 66 -14.51 -8.50 -7.35
C ASP A 66 -13.82 -9.85 -7.65
N SER A 67 -13.11 -10.37 -6.66
CA SER A 67 -12.41 -11.66 -6.70
C SER A 67 -12.73 -12.47 -5.43
N PRO A 68 -12.85 -13.81 -5.51
CA PRO A 68 -13.08 -14.66 -4.33
C PRO A 68 -11.91 -14.64 -3.34
N THR A 69 -10.74 -14.18 -3.77
CA THR A 69 -9.52 -14.11 -2.97
C THR A 69 -9.30 -12.74 -2.34
N THR A 70 -10.27 -11.83 -2.49
CA THR A 70 -10.20 -10.49 -1.93
C THR A 70 -10.45 -10.52 -0.43
N THR A 71 -9.54 -9.89 0.31
CA THR A 71 -9.77 -9.51 1.71
C THR A 71 -10.04 -8.02 1.76
N GLU A 72 -11.25 -7.64 2.13
CA GLU A 72 -11.64 -6.24 2.35
C GLU A 72 -11.33 -5.87 3.80
N THR A 73 -10.70 -4.70 4.00
CA THR A 73 -10.53 -4.04 5.30
C THR A 73 -11.25 -2.70 5.23
N THR A 74 -12.33 -2.56 5.96
CA THR A 74 -13.16 -1.35 5.99
C THR A 74 -12.55 -0.24 6.84
N ALA A 75 -13.00 1.02 6.67
CA ALA A 75 -12.59 2.14 7.54
C ALA A 75 -12.84 1.86 9.03
N GLN A 76 -13.91 1.11 9.37
CA GLN A 76 -14.17 0.71 10.74
C GLN A 76 -13.12 -0.29 11.25
N GLU A 77 -12.72 -1.27 10.44
CA GLU A 77 -11.67 -2.23 10.80
C GLU A 77 -10.29 -1.59 10.85
N ILE A 78 -10.01 -0.58 10.00
CA ILE A 78 -8.81 0.25 10.10
C ILE A 78 -8.75 0.92 11.48
N ASP A 79 -9.85 1.52 11.92
CA ASP A 79 -9.94 2.16 13.24
C ASP A 79 -9.89 1.12 14.36
N ASP A 80 -10.64 0.01 14.27
CA ASP A 80 -10.74 -1.02 15.32
C ASP A 80 -9.40 -1.70 15.60
N ASN A 81 -8.60 -1.93 14.56
CA ASN A 81 -7.29 -2.56 14.68
C ASN A 81 -6.15 -1.53 14.79
N GLN A 82 -6.45 -0.23 14.89
CA GLN A 82 -5.48 0.87 14.95
C GLN A 82 -4.40 0.76 13.86
N ILE A 83 -4.85 0.49 12.61
CA ILE A 83 -3.98 0.35 11.44
C ILE A 83 -3.49 1.73 11.04
N THR A 84 -2.19 1.95 11.11
CA THR A 84 -1.52 3.19 10.74
C THR A 84 -0.45 2.99 9.66
N ARG A 85 -0.06 1.74 9.43
CA ARG A 85 0.96 1.32 8.45
C ARG A 85 0.51 0.04 7.75
N ILE A 86 1.11 -0.26 6.59
CA ILE A 86 0.78 -1.46 5.79
C ILE A 86 1.09 -2.75 6.57
N GLU A 87 2.15 -2.76 7.39
CA GLU A 87 2.54 -3.91 8.23
C GLU A 87 1.47 -4.28 9.26
N ASP A 88 0.67 -3.29 9.73
CA ASP A 88 -0.43 -3.53 10.67
C ASP A 88 -1.54 -4.39 10.03
N LEU A 89 -1.76 -4.30 8.70
CA LEU A 89 -2.69 -5.19 7.97
C LEU A 89 -2.27 -6.65 8.12
N GLY A 90 -0.97 -6.94 7.95
CA GLY A 90 -0.41 -8.28 8.10
C GLY A 90 -0.40 -8.83 9.52
N ARG A 91 -0.71 -8.00 10.51
CA ARG A 91 -0.87 -8.40 11.93
C ARG A 91 -2.33 -8.67 12.31
N SER A 92 -3.30 -8.16 11.53
CA SER A 92 -4.71 -8.13 11.91
C SER A 92 -5.64 -8.69 10.84
N THR A 93 -5.95 -7.91 9.82
CA THR A 93 -7.01 -8.22 8.85
C THR A 93 -6.53 -9.03 7.65
N ALA A 94 -5.26 -8.95 7.30
CA ALA A 94 -4.70 -9.52 6.08
C ALA A 94 -3.37 -10.27 6.32
N VAL A 95 -3.41 -11.28 7.17
CA VAL A 95 -2.23 -12.13 7.45
C VAL A 95 -1.63 -12.67 6.15
N GLY A 96 -0.29 -12.56 6.01
CA GLY A 96 0.44 -12.92 4.78
C GLY A 96 0.70 -11.76 3.82
N VAL A 97 0.16 -10.57 4.10
CA VAL A 97 0.62 -9.33 3.47
C VAL A 97 1.78 -8.77 4.30
N GLY A 98 2.82 -8.33 3.63
CA GLY A 98 3.97 -7.70 4.23
C GLY A 98 4.32 -6.38 3.55
N PHE A 99 5.24 -5.66 4.14
CA PHE A 99 5.84 -4.46 3.58
C PHE A 99 7.35 -4.52 3.81
N ASP A 100 8.12 -4.48 2.73
CA ASP A 100 9.57 -4.33 2.80
C ASP A 100 9.90 -2.83 2.94
N ARG A 101 10.41 -2.45 4.09
CA ARG A 101 10.77 -1.06 4.38
C ARG A 101 12.00 -0.59 3.63
N THR A 102 12.85 -1.51 3.18
CA THR A 102 14.09 -1.19 2.46
C THR A 102 13.78 -0.74 1.03
N SER A 103 12.95 -1.51 0.31
CA SER A 103 12.52 -1.17 -1.04
C SER A 103 11.26 -0.28 -1.08
N GLY A 104 10.54 -0.16 0.04
CA GLY A 104 9.26 0.56 0.07
C GLY A 104 8.14 -0.17 -0.66
N SER A 105 8.17 -1.51 -0.72
CA SER A 105 7.25 -2.33 -1.51
C SER A 105 6.28 -3.16 -0.67
N ILE A 106 5.10 -3.42 -1.25
CA ILE A 106 4.10 -4.32 -0.68
C ILE A 106 4.42 -5.74 -1.14
N ASN A 107 4.42 -6.69 -0.20
CA ASN A 107 4.64 -8.09 -0.47
C ASN A 107 3.33 -8.89 -0.34
N ILE A 108 2.95 -9.60 -1.39
CA ILE A 108 1.83 -10.55 -1.41
C ILE A 108 2.33 -11.88 -1.96
N ARG A 109 2.24 -12.96 -1.16
CA ARG A 109 2.63 -14.33 -1.55
C ARG A 109 4.11 -14.45 -2.00
N GLY A 110 4.99 -13.56 -1.52
CA GLY A 110 6.40 -13.54 -1.91
C GLY A 110 6.70 -12.83 -3.22
N LEU A 111 5.79 -12.01 -3.69
CA LEU A 111 6.01 -11.08 -4.80
C LEU A 111 5.88 -9.65 -4.29
N GLU A 112 6.76 -8.77 -4.75
CA GLU A 112 6.94 -7.41 -4.27
C GLU A 112 7.28 -6.47 -5.43
N ASP A 113 7.59 -5.22 -5.14
CA ASP A 113 7.89 -4.17 -6.09
C ASP A 113 6.71 -3.97 -7.07
N ASP A 114 6.98 -3.77 -8.33
CA ASP A 114 5.98 -3.64 -9.40
C ASP A 114 5.30 -4.97 -9.83
N ARG A 115 5.52 -6.07 -9.06
CA ARG A 115 4.78 -7.33 -9.17
C ARG A 115 3.49 -7.34 -8.35
N VAL A 116 3.28 -6.32 -7.51
CA VAL A 116 2.02 -6.08 -6.80
C VAL A 116 1.43 -4.76 -7.29
N LEU A 117 0.30 -4.85 -7.99
CA LEU A 117 -0.38 -3.65 -8.50
C LEU A 117 -1.00 -2.87 -7.34
N THR A 118 -0.64 -1.59 -7.19
CA THR A 118 -1.29 -0.68 -6.24
C THR A 118 -2.18 0.30 -6.98
N THR A 119 -3.43 0.45 -6.53
CA THR A 119 -4.36 1.44 -7.09
C THR A 119 -5.05 2.25 -6.00
N ILE A 120 -5.35 3.53 -6.28
CA ILE A 120 -6.17 4.39 -5.44
C ILE A 120 -7.32 4.95 -6.30
N ASP A 121 -8.56 4.65 -5.94
CA ASP A 121 -9.76 5.01 -6.71
C ASP A 121 -9.68 4.57 -8.20
N GLY A 122 -9.09 3.38 -8.45
CA GLY A 122 -8.91 2.82 -9.79
C GLY A 122 -7.73 3.41 -10.58
N ILE A 123 -6.94 4.31 -10.00
CA ILE A 123 -5.74 4.90 -10.61
C ILE A 123 -4.50 4.20 -10.06
N GLU A 124 -3.65 3.69 -10.94
CA GLU A 124 -2.41 3.03 -10.56
C GLU A 124 -1.45 3.99 -9.87
N VAL A 125 -0.86 3.56 -8.76
CA VAL A 125 0.30 4.19 -8.11
C VAL A 125 1.53 3.38 -8.52
N PRO A 126 2.41 3.92 -9.37
CA PRO A 126 3.56 3.16 -9.84
C PRO A 126 4.56 2.90 -8.70
N PHE A 127 5.22 1.76 -8.74
CA PHE A 127 6.43 1.52 -7.95
C PHE A 127 7.61 2.20 -8.68
N LEU A 128 8.24 3.16 -8.03
CA LEU A 128 9.43 3.84 -8.55
C LEU A 128 10.67 3.01 -8.23
N LEU A 129 11.54 2.82 -9.21
CA LEU A 129 12.81 2.10 -9.08
C LEU A 129 13.94 2.97 -9.63
N ASP A 130 14.84 3.41 -8.75
CA ASP A 130 16.07 4.11 -9.13
C ASP A 130 17.12 3.10 -9.63
N GLY A 131 17.20 1.94 -8.99
CA GLY A 131 18.11 0.85 -9.35
C GLY A 131 19.57 1.08 -8.98
N ALA A 132 19.94 2.26 -8.46
CA ALA A 132 21.34 2.62 -8.18
C ALA A 132 21.55 3.47 -6.93
N ARG A 133 20.53 4.20 -6.47
CA ARG A 133 20.66 5.23 -5.44
C ARG A 133 19.60 5.21 -4.36
N ASP A 134 18.87 4.12 -4.26
CA ASP A 134 17.89 3.82 -3.23
C ASP A 134 16.68 4.79 -3.18
N ALA A 135 16.39 5.54 -4.26
CA ALA A 135 15.18 6.35 -4.36
C ALA A 135 13.98 5.52 -4.86
N ASP A 136 13.74 4.38 -4.18
CA ASP A 136 12.76 3.38 -4.58
C ASP A 136 11.44 3.50 -3.79
N GLY A 137 10.34 2.91 -4.29
CA GLY A 137 9.06 2.81 -3.60
C GLY A 137 7.97 3.73 -4.11
N GLY A 138 7.23 4.38 -3.20
CA GLY A 138 6.14 5.32 -3.52
C GLY A 138 4.74 4.74 -3.43
N VAL A 139 4.57 3.42 -3.41
CA VAL A 139 3.26 2.76 -3.29
C VAL A 139 2.56 3.00 -1.94
N ASN A 140 3.29 3.43 -0.93
CA ASN A 140 2.80 3.81 0.39
C ASN A 140 2.50 5.32 0.53
N SER A 141 2.32 6.05 -0.59
CA SER A 141 2.04 7.49 -0.63
C SER A 141 0.56 7.82 -0.35
N PHE A 142 0.03 7.34 0.76
CA PHE A 142 -1.34 7.59 1.21
C PHE A 142 -1.43 7.59 2.74
N ASP A 143 -2.54 8.12 3.29
CA ASP A 143 -2.86 8.05 4.72
C ASP A 143 -4.09 7.15 4.93
N PHE A 144 -4.04 6.22 5.89
CA PHE A 144 -5.17 5.33 6.20
C PHE A 144 -6.43 6.10 6.64
N ASN A 145 -6.29 7.30 7.16
CA ASN A 145 -7.44 8.13 7.54
C ASN A 145 -8.22 8.70 6.34
N THR A 146 -7.62 8.71 5.15
CA THR A 146 -8.30 9.11 3.91
C THR A 146 -9.10 7.98 3.26
N LEU A 147 -8.96 6.73 3.77
CA LEU A 147 -9.49 5.55 3.11
C LEU A 147 -10.86 5.14 3.66
N SER A 148 -11.74 4.70 2.76
CA SER A 148 -12.98 4.00 3.07
C SER A 148 -12.79 2.49 3.13
N THR A 149 -11.92 1.94 2.25
CA THR A 149 -11.55 0.51 2.25
C THR A 149 -10.14 0.29 1.73
N VAL A 150 -9.56 -0.82 2.18
CA VAL A 150 -8.37 -1.46 1.63
C VAL A 150 -8.77 -2.86 1.18
N ASP A 151 -8.72 -3.12 -0.12
CA ASP A 151 -8.99 -4.43 -0.70
C ASP A 151 -7.68 -5.08 -1.13
N ILE A 152 -7.39 -6.25 -0.61
CA ILE A 152 -6.22 -7.04 -0.97
C ILE A 152 -6.68 -8.21 -1.83
N VAL A 153 -6.43 -8.10 -3.12
CA VAL A 153 -6.71 -9.16 -4.11
C VAL A 153 -5.47 -10.03 -4.23
N ARG A 154 -5.58 -11.30 -3.87
CA ARG A 154 -4.45 -12.23 -3.95
C ARG A 154 -4.52 -13.06 -5.21
N GLY A 155 -3.33 -13.38 -5.72
CA GLY A 155 -3.19 -14.27 -6.87
C GLY A 155 -2.86 -13.57 -8.17
N SER A 156 -2.31 -14.34 -9.07
CA SER A 156 -1.83 -13.88 -10.37
C SER A 156 -3.00 -13.80 -11.36
N ASP A 157 -3.64 -12.64 -11.44
CA ASP A 157 -4.76 -12.39 -12.34
C ASP A 157 -4.66 -11.01 -13.00
N SER A 158 -4.03 -10.95 -14.16
CA SER A 158 -3.99 -9.74 -14.98
C SER A 158 -5.21 -9.57 -15.89
N SER A 159 -6.21 -10.46 -15.81
CA SER A 159 -7.36 -10.42 -16.75
C SER A 159 -8.26 -9.19 -16.60
N ARG A 160 -8.20 -8.52 -15.44
CA ARG A 160 -8.84 -7.21 -15.21
C ARG A 160 -7.81 -6.13 -14.87
N ALA A 161 -6.76 -6.52 -14.14
CA ALA A 161 -5.77 -5.61 -13.57
C ALA A 161 -4.71 -5.12 -14.58
N GLY A 162 -4.35 -5.93 -15.58
CA GLY A 162 -3.26 -5.64 -16.51
C GLY A 162 -1.88 -5.96 -15.93
N SER A 163 -0.88 -5.17 -16.33
CA SER A 163 0.50 -5.35 -15.89
C SER A 163 0.65 -5.15 -14.37
N GLY A 164 1.57 -5.92 -13.75
CA GLY A 164 1.94 -5.77 -12.34
C GLY A 164 1.15 -6.63 -11.35
N ALA A 165 0.03 -7.24 -11.75
CA ALA A 165 -0.76 -8.10 -10.85
C ALA A 165 -0.29 -9.57 -10.86
N LEU A 166 1.01 -9.80 -10.62
CA LEU A 166 1.58 -11.15 -10.52
C LEU A 166 1.38 -11.77 -9.13
N GLY A 167 1.57 -10.98 -8.06
CA GLY A 167 1.29 -11.36 -6.67
C GLY A 167 -0.14 -11.11 -6.28
N GLY A 168 -0.75 -10.11 -6.91
CA GLY A 168 -2.07 -9.62 -6.62
C GLY A 168 -2.19 -8.12 -6.80
N ALA A 169 -3.24 -7.54 -6.20
CA ALA A 169 -3.44 -6.09 -6.21
C ALA A 169 -3.78 -5.56 -4.81
N PHE A 170 -3.27 -4.39 -4.52
CA PHE A 170 -3.56 -3.59 -3.33
C PHE A 170 -4.43 -2.42 -3.77
N VAL A 171 -5.73 -2.54 -3.55
CA VAL A 171 -6.77 -1.65 -4.10
C VAL A 171 -7.31 -0.78 -2.99
N LEU A 172 -7.06 0.53 -3.08
CA LEU A 172 -7.46 1.52 -2.11
C LEU A 172 -8.63 2.35 -2.63
N ARG A 173 -9.61 2.59 -1.77
CA ARG A 173 -10.70 3.53 -2.04
C ARG A 173 -10.68 4.64 -1.00
N THR A 174 -10.65 5.88 -1.45
CA THR A 174 -10.70 7.03 -0.55
C THR A 174 -12.13 7.34 -0.13
N LEU A 175 -12.28 8.06 1.00
CA LEU A 175 -13.56 8.46 1.55
C LEU A 175 -14.45 9.13 0.49
N GLU A 176 -15.73 8.77 0.49
CA GLU A 176 -16.79 9.44 -0.27
C GLU A 176 -17.68 10.28 0.68
N PRO A 177 -18.37 11.31 0.20
CA PRO A 177 -19.29 12.07 1.04
C PRO A 177 -20.30 11.22 1.80
N GLU A 178 -20.74 10.10 1.19
CA GLU A 178 -21.70 9.16 1.76
C GLU A 178 -21.15 8.38 2.96
N ASP A 179 -19.82 8.23 3.06
CA ASP A 179 -19.18 7.56 4.20
C ASP A 179 -19.31 8.39 5.49
N LEU A 180 -19.50 9.70 5.35
CA LEU A 180 -19.60 10.64 6.46
C LEU A 180 -21.02 11.13 6.71
N ILE A 181 -21.84 11.26 5.65
CA ILE A 181 -23.20 11.80 5.76
C ILE A 181 -24.18 10.66 6.02
N GLY A 182 -24.76 10.61 7.23
CA GLY A 182 -25.78 9.62 7.58
C GLY A 182 -27.06 9.73 6.70
N ALA A 183 -27.83 8.67 6.64
CA ALA A 183 -28.99 8.52 5.74
C ALA A 183 -30.03 9.66 5.80
N ASN A 184 -30.19 10.31 6.96
CA ASN A 184 -31.15 11.40 7.18
C ASN A 184 -30.47 12.74 7.47
N ALA A 185 -29.16 12.85 7.23
CA ALA A 185 -28.38 14.05 7.48
C ALA A 185 -28.01 14.76 6.18
N THR A 186 -27.71 16.04 6.25
CA THR A 186 -27.18 16.82 5.13
C THR A 186 -25.71 17.12 5.28
N TRP A 187 -25.12 16.76 6.41
CA TRP A 187 -23.69 16.86 6.69
C TRP A 187 -23.25 15.80 7.68
N GLY A 188 -22.00 15.52 7.71
CA GLY A 188 -21.36 14.63 8.68
C GLY A 188 -19.86 14.84 8.68
N GLY A 189 -19.20 14.31 9.69
CA GLY A 189 -17.76 14.46 9.81
C GLY A 189 -17.15 13.49 10.80
N VAL A 190 -15.84 13.36 10.73
CA VAL A 190 -15.03 12.61 11.68
C VAL A 190 -13.78 13.39 12.02
N PHE A 191 -13.44 13.41 13.30
CA PHE A 191 -12.17 13.89 13.81
C PHE A 191 -11.44 12.72 14.47
N LYS A 192 -10.15 12.57 14.18
CA LYS A 192 -9.30 11.54 14.78
C LYS A 192 -8.04 12.19 15.38
N LEU A 193 -7.61 11.67 16.51
CA LEU A 193 -6.33 12.00 17.15
C LEU A 193 -5.70 10.69 17.61
N GLY A 194 -4.44 10.45 17.26
CA GLY A 194 -3.74 9.20 17.56
C GLY A 194 -2.32 9.44 18.07
N TYR A 195 -1.91 8.60 19.01
CA TYR A 195 -0.52 8.41 19.41
C TYR A 195 -0.10 6.97 19.10
N ASN A 196 1.01 6.81 18.40
CA ASN A 196 1.60 5.50 18.11
C ASN A 196 2.99 5.43 18.75
N GLY A 197 3.18 4.50 19.67
CA GLY A 197 4.43 4.31 20.39
C GLY A 197 5.50 3.58 19.58
N ASP A 198 5.17 2.96 18.43
CA ASP A 198 6.16 2.29 17.58
C ASP A 198 7.20 3.28 17.02
N ASP A 199 6.76 4.50 16.72
CA ASP A 199 7.55 5.59 16.16
C ASP A 199 7.35 6.91 16.92
N ARG A 200 6.76 6.84 18.11
CA ARG A 200 6.43 7.99 18.98
C ARG A 200 5.65 9.09 18.25
N SER A 201 4.88 8.70 17.23
CA SER A 201 4.15 9.66 16.43
C SER A 201 2.88 10.17 17.13
N LEU A 202 2.59 11.44 16.87
CA LEU A 202 1.33 12.08 17.20
C LEU A 202 0.72 12.60 15.91
N GLY A 203 -0.47 12.11 15.59
CA GLY A 203 -1.16 12.48 14.36
C GLY A 203 -2.63 12.82 14.61
N GLY A 204 -3.20 13.60 13.72
CA GLY A 204 -4.62 13.90 13.70
C GLY A 204 -5.14 14.16 12.30
N SER A 205 -6.41 13.84 12.10
CA SER A 205 -7.12 14.12 10.85
C SER A 205 -8.54 14.62 11.12
N ALA A 206 -9.07 15.36 10.17
CA ALA A 206 -10.45 15.81 10.20
C ALA A 206 -11.06 15.73 8.80
N ALA A 207 -12.20 15.04 8.69
CA ALA A 207 -12.97 14.97 7.47
C ALA A 207 -14.38 15.50 7.71
N VAL A 208 -14.90 16.29 6.76
CA VAL A 208 -16.26 16.82 6.77
C VAL A 208 -16.87 16.70 5.38
N ALA A 209 -18.12 16.27 5.33
CA ALA A 209 -18.90 16.25 4.12
C ALA A 209 -20.24 16.96 4.29
N LYS A 210 -20.70 17.61 3.22
CA LYS A 210 -21.99 18.31 3.19
C LYS A 210 -22.67 18.09 1.85
N ARG A 211 -23.96 17.80 1.91
CA ARG A 211 -24.86 17.74 0.75
C ARG A 211 -25.69 19.00 0.68
N ILE A 212 -25.73 19.61 -0.49
CA ILE A 212 -26.55 20.77 -0.85
C ILE A 212 -27.30 20.38 -2.12
N ASP A 213 -28.59 20.12 -2.01
CA ASP A 213 -29.44 19.59 -3.08
C ASP A 213 -28.80 18.32 -3.71
N ASN A 214 -28.48 18.39 -4.99
CA ASN A 214 -27.88 17.30 -5.77
C ASN A 214 -26.34 17.35 -5.80
N THR A 215 -25.72 18.16 -4.95
CA THR A 215 -24.25 18.27 -4.89
C THR A 215 -23.76 17.88 -3.50
N ALA A 216 -22.78 16.99 -3.41
CA ALA A 216 -22.07 16.72 -2.16
C ALA A 216 -20.60 17.14 -2.27
N VAL A 217 -20.05 17.66 -1.19
CA VAL A 217 -18.66 18.09 -1.08
C VAL A 217 -18.05 17.40 0.13
N LEU A 218 -16.84 16.88 -0.01
CA LEU A 218 -16.02 16.34 1.07
C LEU A 218 -14.69 17.07 1.09
N PHE A 219 -14.22 17.38 2.28
CA PHE A 219 -12.86 17.84 2.56
C PHE A 219 -12.29 17.04 3.72
N GLU A 220 -11.07 16.53 3.55
CA GLU A 220 -10.29 15.88 4.60
C GLU A 220 -8.89 16.47 4.62
N ALA A 221 -8.30 16.60 5.81
CA ALA A 221 -6.90 16.93 5.99
C ALA A 221 -6.33 16.23 7.22
N GLY A 222 -5.10 15.76 7.08
CA GLY A 222 -4.34 15.09 8.13
C GLY A 222 -2.92 15.63 8.28
N TYR A 223 -2.40 15.48 9.49
CA TYR A 223 -1.01 15.78 9.83
C TYR A 223 -0.52 14.80 10.89
N THR A 224 0.66 14.25 10.67
CA THR A 224 1.35 13.39 11.64
C THR A 224 2.82 13.82 11.73
N HIS A 225 3.30 13.94 12.96
CA HIS A 225 4.72 14.10 13.26
C HIS A 225 5.17 12.89 14.09
N GLY A 226 6.28 12.30 13.73
CA GLY A 226 6.81 11.13 14.40
C GLY A 226 8.33 11.04 14.25
N HIS A 227 8.87 9.96 14.75
CA HIS A 227 10.29 9.71 14.81
C HIS A 227 10.64 8.40 14.10
N GLU A 228 11.87 7.91 14.30
CA GLU A 228 12.29 6.60 13.83
C GLU A 228 11.35 5.50 14.30
N LEU A 229 11.15 4.48 13.50
CA LEU A 229 10.54 3.25 13.97
C LEU A 229 11.49 2.63 15.00
N GLU A 230 11.02 2.50 16.24
CA GLU A 230 11.80 1.89 17.30
C GLU A 230 12.09 0.41 16.97
N ASN A 231 13.22 -0.07 17.43
CA ASN A 231 13.56 -1.47 17.43
C ASN A 231 13.77 -1.96 18.88
N ASN A 232 14.18 -3.20 19.08
CA ASN A 232 14.43 -3.74 20.41
C ASN A 232 15.94 -3.83 20.73
N GLY A 233 16.76 -2.99 20.08
CA GLY A 233 18.18 -2.81 20.39
C GLY A 233 18.39 -1.88 21.59
N ASP A 234 19.54 -2.00 22.28
CA ASP A 234 19.85 -1.27 23.52
C ASP A 234 21.25 -0.62 23.53
N VAL A 235 22.01 -0.76 22.44
CA VAL A 235 23.35 -0.16 22.30
C VAL A 235 23.26 1.08 21.43
N GLY A 236 23.33 2.24 22.07
CA GLY A 236 23.36 3.54 21.42
C GLY A 236 24.76 3.97 20.95
N GLY A 237 24.88 5.27 20.66
CA GLY A 237 26.15 5.88 20.22
C GLY A 237 26.37 5.83 18.71
N TYR A 238 27.62 6.07 18.31
CA TYR A 238 28.02 6.19 16.91
C TYR A 238 28.92 5.04 16.52
N SER A 239 28.55 4.18 15.64
CA SER A 239 29.34 3.19 14.90
C SER A 239 28.49 2.04 14.36
N THR A 240 29.09 1.16 13.58
CA THR A 240 28.51 -0.12 13.14
C THR A 240 28.21 -1.11 14.28
N LYS A 241 28.51 -0.78 15.56
CA LYS A 241 28.15 -1.58 16.73
C LYS A 241 26.84 -1.15 17.38
N ARG A 242 26.23 -0.07 16.87
CA ARG A 242 24.95 0.42 17.33
C ARG A 242 23.87 -0.63 17.09
N THR A 243 22.99 -0.86 18.07
CA THR A 243 21.81 -1.74 17.96
C THR A 243 20.51 -0.98 18.06
N GLU A 244 20.48 0.24 18.67
CA GLU A 244 19.31 1.11 18.60
C GLU A 244 19.10 1.64 17.17
N ALA A 245 17.86 1.88 16.77
CA ALA A 245 17.54 2.54 15.50
C ALA A 245 18.18 3.92 15.40
N ASP A 246 18.56 4.35 14.21
CA ASP A 246 19.11 5.69 13.99
C ASP A 246 18.00 6.73 14.17
N PRO A 247 18.24 7.80 14.96
CA PRO A 247 17.21 8.81 15.23
C PRO A 247 16.72 9.48 13.94
N ALA A 248 15.42 9.56 13.82
CA ALA A 248 14.77 10.24 12.71
C ALA A 248 13.61 11.11 13.21
N ASP A 249 13.31 12.14 12.43
CA ASP A 249 12.11 12.97 12.57
C ASP A 249 11.38 12.97 11.22
N TYR A 250 10.06 12.71 11.23
CA TYR A 250 9.27 12.82 10.01
C TYR A 250 8.02 13.67 10.19
N ASN A 251 7.58 14.28 9.09
CA ASN A 251 6.31 14.95 8.98
C ASN A 251 5.54 14.37 7.81
N GLN A 252 4.29 13.96 8.05
CA GLN A 252 3.37 13.51 7.02
C GLN A 252 2.18 14.47 6.94
N ARG A 253 1.81 14.83 5.72
CA ARG A 253 0.69 15.72 5.42
C ARG A 253 -0.14 15.09 4.31
N ASN A 254 -1.44 15.15 4.47
CA ASN A 254 -2.37 14.70 3.44
C ASN A 254 -3.57 15.63 3.35
N GLY A 255 -4.21 15.63 2.19
CA GLY A 255 -5.44 16.34 1.95
C GLY A 255 -6.23 15.68 0.83
N LEU A 256 -7.54 15.53 1.03
CA LEU A 256 -8.48 14.99 0.08
C LEU A 256 -9.65 15.96 -0.09
N PHE A 257 -9.95 16.28 -1.35
CA PHE A 257 -11.11 17.09 -1.70
C PHE A 257 -11.94 16.38 -2.75
N LYS A 258 -13.24 16.26 -2.53
CA LYS A 258 -14.17 15.67 -3.50
C LYS A 258 -15.41 16.53 -3.67
N ILE A 259 -15.89 16.63 -4.94
CA ILE A 259 -17.22 17.12 -5.29
C ILE A 259 -17.94 16.00 -6.03
N ARG A 260 -19.19 15.74 -5.70
CA ARG A 260 -20.08 14.79 -6.36
C ARG A 260 -21.35 15.50 -6.77
N GLN A 261 -21.69 15.44 -8.06
CA GLN A 261 -22.91 15.98 -8.62
C GLN A 261 -23.80 14.82 -9.07
N TYR A 262 -24.92 14.64 -8.39
CA TYR A 262 -25.90 13.60 -8.69
C TYR A 262 -26.87 14.11 -9.74
N THR A 263 -27.12 13.33 -10.79
CA THR A 263 -28.02 13.63 -11.89
C THR A 263 -28.78 12.38 -12.31
N ASP A 264 -29.85 12.54 -13.07
CA ASP A 264 -30.63 11.43 -13.62
C ASP A 264 -29.82 10.54 -14.60
N VAL A 265 -28.68 11.02 -15.08
CA VAL A 265 -27.81 10.29 -16.02
C VAL A 265 -26.53 9.76 -15.35
N GLY A 266 -26.45 9.83 -14.03
CA GLY A 266 -25.31 9.35 -13.24
C GLY A 266 -24.69 10.42 -12.35
N THR A 267 -23.63 10.04 -11.66
CA THR A 267 -22.85 10.89 -10.74
C THR A 267 -21.57 11.34 -11.39
N PHE A 268 -21.35 12.64 -11.48
CA PHE A 268 -20.11 13.26 -11.93
C PHE A 268 -19.31 13.70 -10.72
N GLY A 269 -17.99 13.46 -10.74
CA GLY A 269 -17.11 13.77 -9.64
C GLY A 269 -15.85 14.52 -10.05
N ILE A 270 -15.32 15.30 -9.11
CA ILE A 270 -13.97 15.82 -9.12
C ILE A 270 -13.32 15.37 -7.83
N THR A 271 -12.12 14.81 -7.93
CA THR A 271 -11.29 14.42 -6.79
C THR A 271 -9.93 15.10 -6.92
N ALA A 272 -9.44 15.71 -5.84
CA ALA A 272 -8.08 16.22 -5.73
C ALA A 272 -7.45 15.67 -4.46
N GLU A 273 -6.22 15.21 -4.55
CA GLU A 273 -5.48 14.59 -3.44
C GLU A 273 -4.03 15.07 -3.44
N HIS A 274 -3.54 15.31 -2.23
CA HIS A 274 -2.14 15.59 -1.95
C HIS A 274 -1.67 14.71 -0.80
N PHE A 275 -0.50 14.13 -0.95
CA PHE A 275 0.23 13.41 0.08
C PHE A 275 1.70 13.84 0.05
N ASN A 276 2.27 14.09 1.22
CA ASN A 276 3.70 14.33 1.37
C ASN A 276 4.17 13.75 2.72
N LYS A 277 5.27 13.03 2.67
CA LYS A 277 6.02 12.58 3.86
C LYS A 277 7.48 12.93 3.69
N ASP A 278 8.01 13.76 4.58
CA ASP A 278 9.42 14.14 4.66
C ASP A 278 10.04 13.55 5.94
N THR A 279 11.22 12.97 5.82
CA THR A 279 11.96 12.32 6.93
C THR A 279 13.41 12.78 6.92
N ASP A 280 13.92 13.19 8.08
CA ASP A 280 15.33 13.51 8.33
C ASP A 280 15.90 12.51 9.32
N THR A 281 17.04 11.87 9.01
CA THR A 281 17.67 10.83 9.83
C THR A 281 19.11 11.21 10.17
N ASP A 282 19.45 11.31 11.48
CA ASP A 282 20.83 11.34 11.95
C ASP A 282 21.40 9.92 11.89
N TRP A 283 22.09 9.58 10.81
CA TRP A 283 22.55 8.22 10.53
C TRP A 283 23.77 7.83 11.37
N ARG A 284 23.57 7.67 12.67
CA ARG A 284 24.62 7.39 13.66
C ARG A 284 25.36 6.10 13.42
N SER A 285 24.69 5.10 12.89
CA SER A 285 25.30 3.81 12.55
C SER A 285 26.38 3.91 11.47
N LYS A 286 26.30 4.90 10.57
CA LYS A 286 27.31 5.20 9.53
C LYS A 286 28.40 6.17 9.98
N GLN A 287 28.33 6.73 11.19
CA GLN A 287 29.27 7.68 11.75
C GLN A 287 30.21 6.99 12.74
N SER A 288 31.47 7.41 12.77
CA SER A 288 32.44 6.94 13.78
C SER A 288 33.54 7.97 14.03
N PRO A 289 34.18 8.00 15.23
CA PRO A 289 35.23 8.98 15.54
C PRO A 289 36.43 8.99 14.56
N THR A 290 36.64 7.88 13.87
CA THR A 290 37.78 7.72 12.90
C THR A 290 37.30 7.49 11.47
N GLY A 291 35.97 7.45 11.25
CA GLY A 291 35.37 7.20 9.95
C GLY A 291 35.39 8.39 9.01
N ASN A 292 34.87 8.18 7.82
CA ASN A 292 34.68 9.24 6.83
C ASN A 292 33.72 10.30 7.31
N PHE A 293 32.61 9.88 7.93
CA PHE A 293 31.69 10.76 8.65
C PHE A 293 31.89 10.59 10.16
N ARG A 294 32.08 11.70 10.87
CA ARG A 294 32.27 11.73 12.31
C ARG A 294 30.97 12.07 13.03
N PRO A 295 30.87 11.76 14.33
CA PRO A 295 29.67 12.03 15.13
C PRO A 295 29.10 13.45 14.94
N GLY A 296 27.79 13.53 14.57
CA GLY A 296 27.05 14.77 14.30
C GLY A 296 27.38 15.44 12.95
N ASN A 297 27.90 14.68 11.98
CA ASN A 297 28.30 15.23 10.67
C ASN A 297 27.79 14.40 9.47
N TYR A 298 26.68 13.67 9.62
CA TYR A 298 26.05 12.98 8.51
C TYR A 298 24.57 12.76 8.78
N ASP A 299 23.73 13.40 7.98
CA ASP A 299 22.30 13.29 8.00
C ASP A 299 21.80 12.80 6.63
N GLU A 300 20.70 12.07 6.61
CA GLU A 300 20.00 11.62 5.43
C GLU A 300 18.59 12.17 5.37
N THR A 301 18.13 12.50 4.18
CA THR A 301 16.78 13.01 3.91
C THR A 301 16.03 12.06 2.99
N ASP A 302 14.73 11.93 3.22
CA ASP A 302 13.84 11.08 2.45
C ASP A 302 12.51 11.80 2.26
N ASN A 303 12.01 11.84 1.02
CA ASN A 303 10.74 12.49 0.71
C ASN A 303 9.93 11.69 -0.30
N ILE A 304 8.64 11.52 -0.01
CA ILE A 304 7.64 10.97 -0.93
C ILE A 304 6.55 12.02 -1.09
N GLU A 305 6.25 12.41 -2.33
CA GLU A 305 5.16 13.33 -2.63
C GLU A 305 4.29 12.78 -3.77
N ARG A 306 2.98 12.76 -3.55
CA ARG A 306 2.00 12.40 -4.58
C ARG A 306 0.91 13.46 -4.67
N ASN A 307 0.67 13.90 -5.91
CA ASN A 307 -0.40 14.82 -6.27
C ASN A 307 -1.29 14.17 -7.33
N ARG A 308 -2.61 14.21 -7.13
CA ARG A 308 -3.58 13.63 -8.05
C ARG A 308 -4.80 14.55 -8.21
N VAL A 309 -5.27 14.64 -9.45
CA VAL A 309 -6.57 15.23 -9.79
C VAL A 309 -7.31 14.30 -10.74
N SER A 310 -8.56 14.00 -10.47
CA SER A 310 -9.40 13.18 -11.36
C SER A 310 -10.78 13.77 -11.61
N LEU A 311 -11.33 13.38 -12.76
CA LEU A 311 -12.74 13.54 -13.13
C LEU A 311 -13.37 12.16 -13.12
N ASP A 312 -14.38 11.97 -12.29
CA ASP A 312 -14.99 10.68 -12.03
C ASP A 312 -16.43 10.67 -12.59
N TYR A 313 -16.85 9.54 -13.14
CA TYR A 313 -18.21 9.31 -13.58
C TYR A 313 -18.67 7.94 -13.11
N LYS A 314 -19.85 7.88 -12.50
CA LYS A 314 -20.53 6.63 -12.10
C LYS A 314 -21.95 6.63 -12.63
N TYR A 315 -22.34 5.52 -13.22
CA TYR A 315 -23.68 5.30 -13.73
C TYR A 315 -24.24 3.98 -13.19
N GLU A 316 -25.49 4.00 -12.77
CA GLU A 316 -26.26 2.84 -12.42
C GLU A 316 -27.65 2.99 -13.06
N ALA A 317 -28.09 1.99 -13.79
CA ALA A 317 -29.35 2.04 -14.55
C ALA A 317 -30.55 1.90 -13.63
N ASP A 318 -31.56 2.74 -13.84
CA ASP A 318 -32.86 2.64 -13.16
C ASP A 318 -33.71 1.47 -13.69
N SER A 319 -33.40 0.94 -14.86
CA SER A 319 -34.18 -0.10 -15.54
C SER A 319 -33.28 -1.22 -16.07
N LYS A 320 -33.75 -2.46 -15.96
CA LYS A 320 -33.13 -3.64 -16.56
C LYS A 320 -33.06 -3.61 -18.10
N ASP A 321 -33.90 -2.78 -18.73
CA ASP A 321 -33.96 -2.62 -20.19
C ASP A 321 -32.88 -1.66 -20.71
N SER A 322 -32.09 -1.05 -19.83
CA SER A 322 -30.98 -0.20 -20.20
C SER A 322 -29.92 -0.97 -21.00
N LEU A 323 -29.22 -0.30 -21.93
CA LEU A 323 -28.14 -0.90 -22.72
C LEU A 323 -26.95 -1.32 -21.84
N ILE A 324 -26.71 -0.58 -20.77
CA ILE A 324 -25.64 -0.81 -19.76
C ILE A 324 -26.31 -0.73 -18.39
N ASP A 325 -25.97 -1.63 -17.47
CA ASP A 325 -26.49 -1.63 -16.11
C ASP A 325 -25.67 -0.75 -15.18
N THR A 326 -24.33 -0.85 -15.26
CA THR A 326 -23.41 0.00 -14.52
C THR A 326 -22.26 0.48 -15.39
N ALA A 327 -21.74 1.67 -15.12
CA ALA A 327 -20.50 2.13 -15.71
C ALA A 327 -19.74 3.00 -14.70
N ASN A 328 -18.41 2.86 -14.70
CA ASN A 328 -17.48 3.71 -13.98
C ASN A 328 -16.42 4.20 -14.96
N ALA A 329 -16.02 5.46 -14.84
CA ALA A 329 -14.96 6.04 -15.63
C ALA A 329 -14.20 7.07 -14.80
N VAL A 330 -12.89 7.09 -14.93
CA VAL A 330 -12.02 8.08 -14.32
C VAL A 330 -11.03 8.59 -15.37
N PHE A 331 -10.95 9.90 -15.52
CA PHE A 331 -9.89 10.57 -16.24
C PHE A 331 -9.01 11.30 -15.24
N TYR A 332 -7.69 11.12 -15.29
CA TYR A 332 -6.81 11.59 -14.24
C TYR A 332 -5.50 12.19 -14.75
N TRP A 333 -4.94 13.03 -13.90
CA TRP A 333 -3.54 13.43 -13.85
C TRP A 333 -2.97 13.05 -12.48
N GLN A 334 -1.76 12.50 -12.45
CA GLN A 334 -1.04 12.16 -11.25
C GLN A 334 0.44 12.48 -11.41
N ASN A 335 1.08 12.90 -10.31
CA ASN A 335 2.52 13.05 -10.18
C ASN A 335 2.95 12.35 -8.90
N LEU A 336 3.91 11.44 -9.00
CA LEU A 336 4.56 10.77 -7.87
C LEU A 336 6.05 11.07 -7.93
N LEU A 337 6.59 11.60 -6.85
CA LEU A 337 8.01 11.91 -6.66
C LEU A 337 8.55 11.13 -5.46
N ARG A 338 9.66 10.48 -5.66
CA ARG A 338 10.50 9.91 -4.62
C ARG A 338 11.84 10.60 -4.66
N GLU A 339 12.29 11.10 -3.50
CA GLU A 339 13.58 11.76 -3.36
C GLU A 339 14.29 11.21 -2.13
N ASN A 340 15.55 10.84 -2.26
CA ASN A 340 16.43 10.63 -1.14
C ASN A 340 17.65 11.55 -1.24
N GLY A 341 18.22 11.88 -0.11
CA GLY A 341 19.39 12.75 -0.05
C GLY A 341 20.26 12.43 1.14
N ALA A 342 21.44 13.02 1.14
CA ALA A 342 22.33 12.98 2.28
C ALA A 342 23.20 14.22 2.32
N GLU A 343 23.49 14.71 3.52
CA GLU A 343 24.44 15.80 3.71
C GLU A 343 25.42 15.50 4.84
N GLY A 344 26.63 16.07 4.74
CA GLY A 344 27.62 15.85 5.78
C GLY A 344 28.96 16.47 5.49
N TYR A 345 29.94 16.15 6.34
CA TYR A 345 31.33 16.54 6.17
C TYR A 345 32.24 15.31 6.19
N ARG A 346 33.00 15.09 5.11
CA ARG A 346 33.93 13.99 4.98
C ARG A 346 35.30 14.34 5.60
N TYR A 347 35.86 13.41 6.37
CA TYR A 347 37.13 13.58 7.08
C TYR A 347 38.29 12.77 6.52
N THR A 348 38.04 11.74 5.73
CA THR A 348 39.13 10.83 5.24
C THR A 348 39.26 10.83 3.73
N SER A 349 38.21 10.68 2.96
CA SER A 349 38.22 10.66 1.50
C SER A 349 37.43 11.83 0.95
N VAL A 350 38.01 12.59 -0.01
CA VAL A 350 37.43 13.81 -0.55
C VAL A 350 37.00 14.75 0.58
N ILE A 351 37.98 15.09 1.45
CA ILE A 351 37.74 15.84 2.69
C ILE A 351 37.03 17.15 2.39
N GLY A 352 35.93 17.40 3.10
CA GLY A 352 35.11 18.60 2.99
C GLY A 352 33.64 18.34 2.92
N ASP A 353 32.85 19.36 2.59
CA ASP A 353 31.41 19.28 2.46
C ASP A 353 30.98 18.26 1.42
N TYR A 354 29.92 17.56 1.74
CA TYR A 354 29.29 16.50 0.95
C TYR A 354 27.79 16.64 0.99
N TRP A 355 27.14 16.53 -0.14
CA TRP A 355 25.69 16.39 -0.21
C TRP A 355 25.26 15.61 -1.46
N ARG A 356 24.11 14.95 -1.38
CA ARG A 356 23.42 14.22 -2.45
C ARG A 356 21.94 14.50 -2.39
N ARG A 357 21.33 14.49 -3.58
CA ARG A 357 19.89 14.50 -3.77
C ARG A 357 19.58 13.70 -5.03
N ASN A 358 18.91 12.58 -4.87
CA ASN A 358 18.54 11.69 -5.95
C ASN A 358 17.02 11.69 -6.03
N GLU A 359 16.49 11.82 -7.22
CA GLU A 359 15.06 11.86 -7.44
C GLU A 359 14.62 10.95 -8.58
N VAL A 360 13.49 10.28 -8.40
CA VAL A 360 12.73 9.60 -9.44
C VAL A 360 11.31 10.14 -9.41
N GLU A 361 10.82 10.59 -10.56
CA GLU A 361 9.50 11.15 -10.74
C GLU A 361 8.76 10.40 -11.85
N ASP A 362 7.50 10.03 -11.60
CA ASP A 362 6.58 9.57 -12.63
C ASP A 362 5.35 10.49 -12.71
N ARG A 363 5.11 10.99 -13.90
CA ARG A 363 3.91 11.78 -14.23
C ARG A 363 3.04 10.98 -15.17
N SER A 364 1.78 10.83 -14.81
CA SER A 364 0.81 10.12 -15.64
C SER A 364 -0.44 10.93 -15.91
N ILE A 365 -0.96 10.78 -17.13
CA ILE A 365 -2.29 11.22 -17.55
C ILE A 365 -2.97 9.99 -18.14
N GLY A 366 -4.18 9.68 -17.69
CA GLY A 366 -4.83 8.48 -18.15
C GLY A 366 -6.34 8.51 -18.04
N PHE A 367 -6.91 7.44 -18.57
CA PHE A 367 -8.31 7.10 -18.50
C PHE A 367 -8.43 5.64 -18.09
N ASN A 368 -9.32 5.36 -17.15
CA ASN A 368 -9.73 4.00 -16.76
C ASN A 368 -11.25 3.98 -16.71
N GLY A 369 -11.86 2.96 -17.33
CA GLY A 369 -13.31 2.83 -17.33
C GLY A 369 -13.74 1.39 -17.53
N ASN A 370 -14.88 1.06 -16.92
CA ASN A 370 -15.54 -0.23 -17.08
C ASN A 370 -17.06 -0.06 -17.13
N ALA A 371 -17.73 -1.05 -17.71
CA ALA A 371 -19.18 -1.11 -17.74
C ALA A 371 -19.65 -2.56 -17.70
N SER A 372 -20.83 -2.79 -17.15
CA SER A 372 -21.45 -4.13 -17.08
C SER A 372 -22.85 -4.15 -17.65
N LYS A 373 -23.25 -5.33 -18.13
CA LYS A 373 -24.61 -5.63 -18.59
C LYS A 373 -25.00 -7.04 -18.21
N SER A 374 -26.14 -7.17 -17.56
CA SER A 374 -26.78 -8.45 -17.26
C SER A 374 -27.92 -8.72 -18.25
N PHE A 375 -28.02 -9.97 -18.72
CA PHE A 375 -29.09 -10.44 -19.59
C PHE A 375 -29.23 -11.97 -19.53
N ASP A 376 -30.37 -12.47 -19.97
CA ASP A 376 -30.64 -13.91 -19.96
C ASP A 376 -30.64 -14.51 -21.38
N THR A 377 -30.03 -15.71 -21.53
CA THR A 377 -30.13 -16.53 -22.74
C THR A 377 -30.67 -17.91 -22.36
N GLY A 378 -31.98 -18.08 -22.44
CA GLY A 378 -32.65 -19.29 -21.98
C GLY A 378 -32.54 -19.50 -20.47
N SER A 379 -31.80 -20.53 -20.04
CA SER A 379 -31.56 -20.80 -18.62
C SER A 379 -30.25 -20.22 -18.09
N LEU A 380 -29.51 -19.50 -18.90
CA LEU A 380 -28.25 -18.89 -18.51
C LEU A 380 -28.47 -17.42 -18.20
N HIS A 381 -27.97 -16.98 -17.03
CA HIS A 381 -27.90 -15.59 -16.66
C HIS A 381 -26.47 -15.10 -16.87
N HIS A 382 -26.29 -14.11 -17.72
CA HIS A 382 -25.00 -13.50 -18.07
C HIS A 382 -24.81 -12.18 -17.33
N ASN A 383 -23.62 -11.94 -16.82
CA ASN A 383 -23.18 -10.63 -16.35
C ASN A 383 -21.84 -10.31 -17.04
N VAL A 384 -21.93 -9.63 -18.17
CA VAL A 384 -20.77 -9.24 -18.97
C VAL A 384 -20.19 -7.93 -18.44
N THR A 385 -18.90 -7.95 -18.11
CA THR A 385 -18.12 -6.76 -17.75
C THR A 385 -17.06 -6.53 -18.79
N PHE A 386 -16.92 -5.29 -19.25
CA PHE A 386 -15.85 -4.89 -20.15
C PHE A 386 -15.17 -3.61 -19.63
N GLY A 387 -13.90 -3.45 -19.90
CA GLY A 387 -13.16 -2.28 -19.49
C GLY A 387 -12.08 -1.87 -20.48
N LEU A 388 -11.66 -0.63 -20.33
CA LEU A 388 -10.60 0.01 -21.12
C LEU A 388 -9.78 0.89 -20.19
N ASP A 389 -8.47 0.81 -20.31
CA ASP A 389 -7.53 1.71 -19.68
C ASP A 389 -6.50 2.23 -20.70
N VAL A 390 -6.16 3.51 -20.57
CA VAL A 390 -5.14 4.16 -21.38
C VAL A 390 -4.33 5.06 -20.45
N ALA A 391 -3.00 4.95 -20.51
CA ALA A 391 -2.11 5.81 -19.73
C ALA A 391 -0.94 6.29 -20.59
N PHE A 392 -0.60 7.55 -20.39
CA PHE A 392 0.62 8.20 -20.91
C PHE A 392 1.45 8.57 -19.69
N THR A 393 2.67 8.04 -19.60
CA THR A 393 3.56 8.28 -18.47
C THR A 393 4.82 9.01 -18.94
N LYS A 394 5.45 9.73 -18.03
CA LYS A 394 6.78 10.27 -18.19
C LYS A 394 7.57 10.00 -16.93
N THR A 395 8.59 9.16 -17.04
CA THR A 395 9.52 8.85 -15.94
C THR A 395 10.78 9.67 -16.12
N HIS A 396 11.22 10.30 -15.05
CA HIS A 396 12.43 11.13 -14.95
C HIS A 396 13.26 10.70 -13.76
N GLN A 397 14.60 10.65 -13.90
CA GLN A 397 15.55 10.42 -12.83
C GLN A 397 16.68 11.44 -12.91
N TYR A 398 17.08 11.99 -11.76
CA TYR A 398 18.19 12.90 -11.69
C TYR A 398 18.93 12.78 -10.36
N SER A 399 20.27 12.90 -10.42
CA SER A 399 21.11 12.85 -9.25
C SER A 399 21.95 14.12 -9.16
N ALA A 400 21.60 15.00 -8.22
CA ALA A 400 22.37 16.19 -7.88
C ALA A 400 23.35 15.91 -6.75
N GLY A 401 24.46 16.65 -6.69
CA GLY A 401 25.39 16.53 -5.58
C GLY A 401 26.56 17.48 -5.63
N GLY A 402 27.23 17.61 -4.51
CA GLY A 402 28.43 18.41 -4.35
C GLY A 402 29.47 17.74 -3.46
N ASP A 403 30.73 17.89 -3.86
CA ASP A 403 31.90 17.37 -3.15
C ASP A 403 33.03 18.40 -3.13
N SER A 404 33.85 18.35 -2.10
CA SER A 404 35.04 19.20 -1.97
C SER A 404 36.19 18.73 -2.86
N CYS A 405 36.00 18.80 -4.18
CA CYS A 405 36.95 18.31 -5.19
C CYS A 405 38.05 19.31 -5.59
N ASN A 406 38.26 20.35 -4.83
CA ASN A 406 39.15 21.46 -5.17
C ASN A 406 40.64 21.12 -5.13
N LEU A 407 41.05 20.04 -4.44
CA LEU A 407 42.45 19.64 -4.34
C LEU A 407 42.82 18.69 -5.48
N PRO A 408 43.97 18.90 -6.16
CA PRO A 408 44.41 18.06 -7.28
C PRO A 408 44.46 16.56 -6.97
N ARG A 409 44.78 16.18 -5.72
CA ARG A 409 44.82 14.79 -5.26
C ARG A 409 43.46 14.07 -5.28
N TRP A 410 42.34 14.83 -5.27
CA TRP A 410 40.99 14.29 -5.28
C TRP A 410 40.36 14.17 -6.68
N ARG A 411 41.00 14.72 -7.72
CA ARG A 411 40.41 14.76 -9.07
C ARG A 411 40.05 13.38 -9.60
N ALA A 412 40.90 12.39 -9.39
CA ALA A 412 40.63 11.01 -9.81
C ALA A 412 39.46 10.42 -9.02
N THR A 413 39.44 10.60 -7.70
CA THR A 413 38.34 10.11 -6.84
C THR A 413 37.00 10.80 -7.18
N CYS A 414 37.03 12.11 -7.44
CA CYS A 414 35.82 12.87 -7.80
C CYS A 414 35.21 12.44 -9.14
N ALA A 415 35.99 11.88 -10.05
CA ALA A 415 35.47 11.31 -11.29
C ALA A 415 34.52 10.11 -11.05
N PHE A 416 34.59 9.49 -9.86
CA PHE A 416 33.73 8.37 -9.49
C PHE A 416 32.48 8.76 -8.69
N LEU A 417 32.22 10.04 -8.48
CA LEU A 417 31.16 10.47 -7.57
C LEU A 417 29.77 10.61 -8.22
N HIS A 418 29.68 10.47 -9.53
CA HIS A 418 28.43 10.41 -10.32
C HIS A 418 27.37 11.42 -9.87
N THR A 419 27.66 12.70 -9.93
CA THR A 419 26.74 13.76 -9.52
C THR A 419 26.41 14.69 -10.64
N ASN A 420 25.22 15.31 -10.59
CA ASN A 420 24.69 16.25 -11.55
C ASN A 420 24.49 15.61 -12.94
N GLN A 421 23.96 14.40 -12.92
CA GLN A 421 23.68 13.59 -14.10
C GLN A 421 22.42 12.74 -13.88
N SER A 422 21.93 12.13 -14.96
CA SER A 422 20.91 11.08 -14.91
C SER A 422 21.55 9.73 -15.22
N ASP A 423 21.20 8.71 -14.47
CA ASP A 423 21.72 7.35 -14.65
C ASP A 423 20.83 6.53 -15.60
N MET A 424 19.69 7.09 -16.01
CA MET A 424 18.82 6.58 -17.09
C MET A 424 18.24 7.75 -17.90
N PRO A 425 17.86 7.54 -19.19
CA PRO A 425 17.18 8.57 -19.96
C PRO A 425 15.80 8.89 -19.40
N ASP A 426 15.26 10.08 -19.68
CA ASP A 426 13.81 10.28 -19.56
C ASP A 426 13.08 9.28 -20.45
N VAL A 427 11.94 8.73 -19.97
CA VAL A 427 11.18 7.75 -20.73
C VAL A 427 9.71 8.18 -20.86
N ASP A 428 9.26 8.34 -22.10
CA ASP A 428 7.82 8.47 -22.39
C ASP A 428 7.21 7.06 -22.52
N GLY A 429 6.24 6.75 -21.67
CA GLY A 429 5.49 5.50 -21.67
C GLY A 429 4.07 5.68 -22.25
N LYS A 430 3.58 4.65 -22.92
CA LYS A 430 2.18 4.54 -23.35
C LYS A 430 1.67 3.15 -23.03
N ARG A 431 0.49 3.07 -22.48
CA ARG A 431 -0.17 1.79 -22.17
C ARG A 431 -1.61 1.84 -22.61
N VAL A 432 -2.09 0.74 -23.20
CA VAL A 432 -3.49 0.52 -23.56
C VAL A 432 -3.87 -0.89 -23.15
N GLY A 433 -4.91 -1.01 -22.34
CA GLY A 433 -5.48 -2.27 -21.92
C GLY A 433 -6.99 -2.33 -22.21
N ALA A 434 -7.48 -3.49 -22.63
CA ALA A 434 -8.90 -3.72 -22.80
C ALA A 434 -9.26 -5.14 -22.34
N PHE A 435 -10.33 -5.29 -21.56
CA PHE A 435 -10.77 -6.60 -21.08
C PHE A 435 -12.26 -6.82 -21.25
N VAL A 436 -12.62 -8.10 -21.28
CA VAL A 436 -14.00 -8.57 -21.18
C VAL A 436 -14.03 -9.85 -20.36
N ASP A 437 -15.00 -9.97 -19.47
CA ASP A 437 -15.37 -11.23 -18.84
C ASP A 437 -16.90 -11.36 -18.76
N ASP A 438 -17.38 -12.62 -18.64
CA ASP A 438 -18.78 -12.94 -18.55
C ASP A 438 -19.02 -13.94 -17.41
N LYS A 439 -19.64 -13.49 -16.32
CA LYS A 439 -20.10 -14.40 -15.28
C LYS A 439 -21.40 -15.03 -15.71
N ILE A 440 -21.36 -16.29 -16.10
CA ILE A 440 -22.48 -17.10 -16.58
C ILE A 440 -23.02 -17.96 -15.43
N GLU A 441 -24.19 -17.65 -14.91
CA GLU A 441 -24.91 -18.47 -13.92
C GLU A 441 -25.85 -19.45 -14.61
N ILE A 442 -25.79 -20.74 -14.21
CA ILE A 442 -26.48 -21.85 -14.91
C ILE A 442 -27.79 -22.16 -14.19
N GLY A 443 -28.85 -21.50 -14.59
CA GLY A 443 -30.19 -21.67 -14.01
C GLY A 443 -30.20 -21.56 -12.50
N SER A 444 -30.90 -22.47 -11.82
CA SER A 444 -30.94 -22.58 -10.36
C SER A 444 -29.96 -23.62 -9.80
N SER A 445 -28.95 -24.02 -10.56
CA SER A 445 -28.03 -25.10 -10.18
C SER A 445 -27.00 -24.71 -9.12
N GLY A 446 -26.81 -23.43 -8.89
CA GLY A 446 -25.73 -22.87 -8.07
C GLY A 446 -24.36 -22.87 -8.76
N PHE A 447 -24.25 -23.39 -10.00
CA PHE A 447 -23.02 -23.33 -10.78
C PHE A 447 -22.87 -22.01 -11.56
N SER A 448 -21.66 -21.46 -11.57
CA SER A 448 -21.30 -20.36 -12.46
C SER A 448 -19.95 -20.62 -13.12
N LEU A 449 -19.76 -20.03 -14.31
CA LEU A 449 -18.52 -20.06 -15.08
C LEU A 449 -18.18 -18.63 -15.51
N THR A 450 -16.94 -18.19 -15.28
CA THR A 450 -16.50 -16.84 -15.67
C THR A 450 -15.27 -16.95 -16.58
N PRO A 451 -15.43 -17.09 -17.92
CA PRO A 451 -14.35 -16.83 -18.85
C PRO A 451 -14.03 -15.34 -18.88
N GLY A 452 -12.75 -15.03 -19.01
CA GLY A 452 -12.25 -13.65 -19.15
C GLY A 452 -11.05 -13.60 -20.08
N LEU A 453 -10.87 -12.47 -20.73
CA LEU A 453 -9.72 -12.19 -21.59
C LEU A 453 -9.38 -10.69 -21.53
N ARG A 454 -8.11 -10.40 -21.42
CA ARG A 454 -7.56 -9.06 -21.54
C ARG A 454 -6.49 -9.01 -22.61
N PHE A 455 -6.44 -7.90 -23.32
CA PHE A 455 -5.38 -7.48 -24.22
C PHE A 455 -4.68 -6.27 -23.66
N ASP A 456 -3.35 -6.26 -23.65
CA ASP A 456 -2.51 -5.14 -23.27
C ASP A 456 -1.47 -4.87 -24.34
N TRP A 457 -1.18 -3.58 -24.54
CA TRP A 457 -0.07 -3.06 -25.32
C TRP A 457 0.64 -1.97 -24.51
N TYR A 458 1.97 -1.97 -24.56
CA TYR A 458 2.79 -0.91 -24.00
C TYR A 458 3.95 -0.54 -24.91
N ASP A 459 4.41 0.72 -24.81
CA ASP A 459 5.53 1.31 -25.56
C ASP A 459 6.31 2.24 -24.65
N TYR A 460 7.61 1.99 -24.51
CA TYR A 460 8.57 2.82 -23.80
C TYR A 460 9.55 3.45 -24.78
N SER A 461 9.60 4.77 -24.79
CA SER A 461 10.38 5.56 -25.73
C SER A 461 11.39 6.43 -24.96
N PRO A 462 12.67 6.02 -24.83
CA PRO A 462 13.69 6.79 -24.15
C PRO A 462 14.00 8.08 -24.88
N LYS A 463 14.29 9.16 -24.13
CA LYS A 463 14.60 10.51 -24.62
C LYS A 463 15.99 10.92 -24.17
N ASN A 464 16.76 11.45 -25.07
CA ASN A 464 18.10 11.92 -24.77
C ASN A 464 18.04 13.30 -24.11
N THR A 465 18.54 13.41 -22.88
CA THR A 465 18.67 14.67 -22.13
C THR A 465 20.15 15.06 -21.99
N ASP A 466 20.42 16.31 -21.63
CA ASP A 466 21.79 16.73 -21.34
C ASP A 466 22.32 15.99 -20.13
N ALA A 467 21.51 15.87 -19.08
CA ALA A 467 21.87 15.17 -17.85
C ALA A 467 22.22 13.68 -18.07
N TYR A 468 21.51 13.00 -18.98
CA TYR A 468 21.85 11.61 -19.33
C TYR A 468 23.12 11.51 -20.17
N ARG A 469 23.37 12.49 -21.08
CA ARG A 469 24.63 12.55 -21.85
C ARG A 469 25.86 12.85 -21.00
N ASP A 470 25.67 13.51 -19.87
CA ASP A 470 26.75 13.83 -18.92
C ASP A 470 27.18 12.62 -18.07
N SER A 471 26.41 11.51 -18.11
CA SER A 471 26.80 10.26 -17.44
C SER A 471 28.14 9.73 -17.96
N ALA A 472 28.99 9.31 -17.04
CA ALA A 472 30.36 8.80 -17.38
C ALA A 472 30.36 7.58 -18.30
N ASN A 473 29.27 6.82 -18.32
CA ASN A 473 29.08 5.61 -19.14
C ASN A 473 28.24 5.84 -20.39
N TYR A 474 27.83 7.08 -20.65
CA TYR A 474 27.01 7.36 -21.85
C TYR A 474 27.76 6.99 -23.12
N THR A 475 27.16 6.14 -23.93
CA THR A 475 27.64 5.77 -25.27
C THR A 475 26.65 6.15 -26.36
N SER A 476 25.40 5.87 -26.15
CA SER A 476 24.30 6.18 -27.05
C SER A 476 22.95 6.06 -26.34
N LEU A 477 21.90 6.65 -26.89
CA LEU A 477 20.54 6.43 -26.41
C LEU A 477 20.13 4.97 -26.67
N PRO A 478 19.62 4.23 -25.66
CA PRO A 478 19.13 2.87 -25.87
C PRO A 478 17.88 2.84 -26.75
N SER A 479 17.58 1.67 -27.33
CA SER A 479 16.36 1.46 -28.11
C SER A 479 15.12 1.47 -27.23
N GLY A 480 14.00 1.95 -27.76
CA GLY A 480 12.71 1.81 -27.12
C GLY A 480 12.25 0.33 -27.09
N GLN A 481 11.33 0.03 -26.18
CA GLN A 481 10.73 -1.29 -26.05
C GLN A 481 9.21 -1.21 -26.18
N SER A 482 8.61 -2.15 -26.92
CA SER A 482 7.16 -2.29 -27.06
C SER A 482 6.78 -3.75 -27.15
N ASP A 483 5.70 -4.15 -26.48
CA ASP A 483 5.18 -5.52 -26.54
C ASP A 483 3.65 -5.56 -26.37
N THR A 484 3.06 -6.71 -26.66
CA THR A 484 1.63 -7.01 -26.48
C THR A 484 1.43 -8.28 -25.67
N ARG A 485 0.38 -8.30 -24.86
CA ARG A 485 0.05 -9.48 -24.03
C ARG A 485 -1.44 -9.80 -24.07
N PHE A 486 -1.73 -11.09 -23.94
CA PHE A 486 -3.07 -11.60 -23.69
C PHE A 486 -3.08 -12.34 -22.35
N SER A 487 -4.02 -11.97 -21.48
CA SER A 487 -4.20 -12.56 -20.16
C SER A 487 -5.58 -13.21 -20.04
N PRO A 488 -5.70 -14.49 -20.39
CA PRO A 488 -6.94 -15.26 -20.24
C PRO A 488 -7.17 -15.67 -18.79
N LYS A 489 -8.46 -15.82 -18.43
CA LYS A 489 -8.94 -16.39 -17.17
C LYS A 489 -10.11 -17.33 -17.40
N LEU A 490 -10.21 -18.34 -16.55
CA LEU A 490 -11.39 -19.17 -16.41
C LEU A 490 -11.63 -19.48 -14.94
N ARG A 491 -12.76 -19.05 -14.40
CA ARG A 491 -13.21 -19.38 -13.05
C ARG A 491 -14.47 -20.22 -13.13
N ALA A 492 -14.53 -21.29 -12.35
CA ALA A 492 -15.73 -22.07 -12.09
C ALA A 492 -16.06 -21.92 -10.59
N ALA A 493 -17.33 -21.66 -10.27
CA ALA A 493 -17.79 -21.60 -8.89
C ALA A 493 -19.06 -22.43 -8.72
N TYR A 494 -19.23 -22.97 -7.53
CA TYR A 494 -20.42 -23.71 -7.12
C TYR A 494 -20.91 -23.20 -5.76
N GLN A 495 -22.11 -22.68 -5.73
CA GLN A 495 -22.79 -22.13 -4.56
C GLN A 495 -23.97 -23.03 -4.18
N PRO A 496 -23.74 -24.11 -3.38
CA PRO A 496 -24.82 -25.02 -2.94
C PRO A 496 -25.82 -24.37 -2.01
N GLN A 497 -25.40 -23.31 -1.28
CA GLN A 497 -26.18 -22.49 -0.36
C GLN A 497 -25.67 -21.06 -0.44
N ASP A 498 -26.50 -20.09 -0.03
CA ASP A 498 -26.18 -18.65 -0.12
C ASP A 498 -24.89 -18.27 0.63
N ASN A 499 -24.51 -19.03 1.64
CA ASN A 499 -23.35 -18.80 2.50
C ASN A 499 -22.20 -19.79 2.26
N ILE A 500 -22.18 -20.53 1.15
CA ILE A 500 -21.12 -21.46 0.77
C ILE A 500 -20.81 -21.27 -0.69
N GLU A 501 -19.59 -20.83 -1.01
CA GLU A 501 -19.05 -20.80 -2.36
C GLU A 501 -17.78 -21.66 -2.44
N LEU A 502 -17.78 -22.63 -3.33
CA LEU A 502 -16.58 -23.39 -3.74
C LEU A 502 -16.12 -22.86 -5.08
N TYR A 503 -14.83 -22.62 -5.26
CA TYR A 503 -14.33 -22.12 -6.54
C TYR A 503 -13.02 -22.81 -6.98
N ALA A 504 -12.81 -22.80 -8.28
CA ALA A 504 -11.54 -23.13 -8.92
C ALA A 504 -11.28 -22.09 -10.03
N GLN A 505 -10.08 -21.54 -10.05
CA GLN A 505 -9.67 -20.53 -11.02
C GLN A 505 -8.34 -20.92 -11.68
N TRP A 506 -8.28 -20.70 -12.98
CA TRP A 506 -7.06 -20.64 -13.74
C TRP A 506 -6.92 -19.23 -14.31
N ALA A 507 -5.75 -18.59 -14.15
CA ALA A 507 -5.49 -17.27 -14.69
C ALA A 507 -4.03 -17.13 -15.13
N MET A 508 -3.81 -16.26 -16.10
CA MET A 508 -2.50 -15.78 -16.51
C MET A 508 -2.32 -14.32 -16.10
N GLY A 509 -1.09 -13.98 -15.69
CA GLY A 509 -0.69 -12.62 -15.42
C GLY A 509 0.60 -12.28 -16.15
N PHE A 510 0.90 -10.97 -16.19
CA PHE A 510 2.17 -10.49 -16.70
C PHE A 510 2.60 -9.19 -16.00
N ARG A 511 3.89 -8.87 -16.12
CA ARG A 511 4.49 -7.59 -15.74
C ARG A 511 5.41 -7.13 -16.87
N ALA A 512 5.21 -5.91 -17.35
CA ALA A 512 6.17 -5.25 -18.22
C ALA A 512 7.45 -4.94 -17.43
N PRO A 513 8.65 -4.98 -18.03
CA PRO A 513 9.86 -4.54 -17.35
C PRO A 513 9.75 -3.09 -16.87
N ASN A 514 10.37 -2.77 -15.73
CA ASN A 514 10.48 -1.42 -15.22
C ASN A 514 11.45 -0.59 -16.07
N VAL A 515 11.28 0.74 -16.07
CA VAL A 515 12.13 1.67 -16.82
C VAL A 515 13.60 1.58 -16.39
N SER A 516 13.88 1.42 -15.08
CA SER A 516 15.23 1.25 -14.56
C SER A 516 15.84 -0.10 -14.98
N GLU A 517 15.06 -1.19 -14.94
CA GLU A 517 15.50 -2.51 -15.41
C GLU A 517 15.92 -2.48 -16.90
N LEU A 518 15.26 -1.63 -17.70
CA LEU A 518 15.55 -1.50 -19.13
C LEU A 518 16.74 -0.57 -19.42
N TYR A 519 16.88 0.54 -18.71
CA TYR A 519 17.68 1.66 -19.17
C TYR A 519 18.71 2.21 -18.19
N LEU A 520 18.87 1.60 -17.00
CA LEU A 520 19.89 1.98 -16.04
C LEU A 520 21.28 1.95 -16.69
N ASN A 521 22.13 2.95 -16.40
CA ASN A 521 23.51 3.02 -16.82
C ASN A 521 24.31 3.77 -15.76
N TYR A 522 24.62 3.07 -14.66
CA TYR A 522 25.27 3.62 -13.49
C TYR A 522 26.64 3.00 -13.23
N GLY A 523 27.63 3.82 -12.97
CA GLY A 523 28.97 3.35 -12.64
C GLY A 523 30.06 4.06 -13.45
N VAL A 524 31.30 3.57 -13.40
CA VAL A 524 32.44 4.22 -14.06
C VAL A 524 33.58 3.25 -14.32
N PRO A 525 34.31 3.37 -15.45
CA PRO A 525 35.54 2.62 -15.69
C PRO A 525 36.56 2.78 -14.54
N GLY A 526 37.14 1.67 -14.10
CA GLY A 526 38.03 1.58 -12.93
C GLY A 526 37.28 1.32 -11.60
N GLY A 527 35.96 1.29 -11.60
CA GLY A 527 35.10 0.96 -10.47
C GLY A 527 34.23 -0.23 -10.78
N TYR A 528 32.93 -0.01 -10.76
CA TYR A 528 31.85 -0.96 -11.10
C TYR A 528 30.91 -0.33 -12.13
N VAL A 529 30.01 -1.14 -12.69
CA VAL A 529 28.94 -0.66 -13.52
C VAL A 529 27.69 -1.52 -13.33
N SER A 530 26.53 -0.85 -13.37
CA SER A 530 25.21 -1.51 -13.43
C SER A 530 24.52 -1.10 -14.72
N TYR A 531 24.09 -2.08 -15.50
CA TYR A 531 23.39 -1.88 -16.77
C TYR A 531 21.97 -2.41 -16.70
N GLY A 532 21.03 -1.60 -17.18
CA GLY A 532 19.72 -2.07 -17.62
C GLY A 532 19.85 -2.90 -18.91
N ASN A 533 18.78 -3.63 -19.20
CA ASN A 533 18.76 -4.50 -20.40
C ASN A 533 17.51 -4.21 -21.25
N PRO A 534 17.65 -3.47 -22.37
CA PRO A 534 16.52 -3.16 -23.26
C PRO A 534 15.87 -4.40 -23.92
N ASP A 535 16.53 -5.57 -23.89
CA ASP A 535 16.05 -6.82 -24.48
C ASP A 535 15.26 -7.69 -23.49
N LEU A 536 15.00 -7.21 -22.26
CA LEU A 536 14.20 -7.93 -21.27
C LEU A 536 12.81 -8.23 -21.82
N LYS A 537 12.37 -9.46 -21.56
CA LYS A 537 11.02 -9.92 -21.88
C LYS A 537 10.12 -9.69 -20.66
N PRO A 538 8.84 -9.37 -20.88
CA PRO A 538 7.88 -9.32 -19.79
C PRO A 538 7.86 -10.63 -18.98
N GLU A 539 7.76 -10.48 -17.67
CA GLU A 539 7.46 -11.60 -16.79
C GLU A 539 6.05 -12.12 -17.06
N THR A 540 5.86 -13.40 -16.99
CA THR A 540 4.54 -14.02 -17.14
C THR A 540 4.29 -15.08 -16.07
N SER A 541 3.04 -15.18 -15.66
CA SER A 541 2.59 -16.22 -14.74
C SER A 541 1.52 -17.10 -15.37
N ASN A 542 1.43 -18.32 -14.86
CA ASN A 542 0.37 -19.28 -15.15
C ASN A 542 0.01 -19.94 -13.82
N GLY A 543 -1.18 -19.64 -13.31
CA GLY A 543 -1.60 -19.99 -11.97
C GLY A 543 -2.91 -20.74 -11.92
N VAL A 544 -3.03 -21.63 -10.94
CA VAL A 544 -4.28 -22.28 -10.55
C VAL A 544 -4.54 -22.06 -9.07
N GLU A 545 -5.79 -21.84 -8.73
CA GLU A 545 -6.24 -21.64 -7.36
C GLU A 545 -7.56 -22.39 -7.14
N ILE A 546 -7.70 -23.00 -5.97
CA ILE A 546 -8.94 -23.64 -5.50
C ILE A 546 -9.24 -23.16 -4.09
N GLY A 547 -10.50 -22.94 -3.78
CA GLY A 547 -10.85 -22.49 -2.44
C GLY A 547 -12.34 -22.57 -2.13
N ALA A 548 -12.65 -22.12 -0.92
CA ALA A 548 -14.01 -22.01 -0.42
C ALA A 548 -14.17 -20.75 0.41
N ASN A 549 -15.26 -20.04 0.17
CA ASN A 549 -15.79 -18.98 1.05
C ASN A 549 -16.98 -19.57 1.80
N LEU A 550 -16.96 -19.47 3.12
CA LEU A 550 -17.91 -20.17 3.99
C LEU A 550 -18.52 -19.19 5.00
N GLY A 551 -19.80 -19.32 5.24
CA GLY A 551 -20.49 -18.68 6.34
C GLY A 551 -20.95 -17.24 6.06
N ASP A 552 -21.09 -16.49 7.15
CA ASP A 552 -21.62 -15.12 7.20
C ASP A 552 -20.84 -14.27 8.21
N ASP A 553 -21.32 -13.09 8.55
CA ASP A 553 -20.67 -12.15 9.48
C ASP A 553 -20.54 -12.69 10.92
N ASP A 554 -21.32 -13.70 11.32
CA ASP A 554 -21.28 -14.29 12.66
C ASP A 554 -20.41 -15.55 12.73
N PHE A 555 -20.41 -16.33 11.67
CA PHE A 555 -19.56 -17.51 11.53
C PHE A 555 -19.18 -17.73 10.08
N GLY A 556 -17.91 -17.50 9.77
CA GLY A 556 -17.45 -17.61 8.40
C GLY A 556 -15.95 -17.71 8.26
N GLY A 557 -15.49 -17.72 7.02
CA GLY A 557 -14.09 -17.73 6.70
C GLY A 557 -13.81 -18.11 5.25
N HIS A 558 -12.53 -18.12 4.95
CA HIS A 558 -11.97 -18.48 3.65
C HIS A 558 -10.87 -19.54 3.81
N ILE A 559 -10.81 -20.47 2.90
CA ILE A 559 -9.68 -21.37 2.70
C ILE A 559 -9.34 -21.44 1.23
N GLY A 560 -8.08 -21.21 0.88
CA GLY A 560 -7.59 -21.26 -0.49
C GLY A 560 -6.22 -21.89 -0.60
N GLY A 561 -6.00 -22.65 -1.66
CA GLY A 561 -4.69 -23.16 -2.05
C GLY A 561 -4.35 -22.71 -3.46
N PHE A 562 -3.10 -22.31 -3.69
CA PHE A 562 -2.64 -21.79 -4.97
C PHE A 562 -1.32 -22.44 -5.44
N TYR A 563 -1.12 -22.44 -6.75
CA TYR A 563 0.11 -22.88 -7.39
C TYR A 563 0.35 -22.03 -8.65
N ASN A 564 1.44 -21.26 -8.65
CA ASN A 564 1.83 -20.37 -9.73
C ASN A 564 3.20 -20.73 -10.28
N LYS A 565 3.33 -20.69 -11.60
CA LYS A 565 4.60 -20.76 -12.34
C LYS A 565 4.86 -19.41 -13.01
N TYR A 566 6.06 -18.90 -12.81
CA TYR A 566 6.52 -17.65 -13.43
C TYR A 566 7.63 -17.96 -14.43
N LYS A 567 7.62 -17.25 -15.56
CA LYS A 567 8.64 -17.33 -16.60
C LYS A 567 9.19 -15.94 -16.89
N ASN A 568 10.43 -15.90 -17.33
CA ASN A 568 11.15 -14.65 -17.60
C ASN A 568 11.20 -13.73 -16.37
N PHE A 569 11.27 -14.30 -15.19
CA PHE A 569 11.38 -13.54 -13.94
C PHE A 569 12.62 -12.65 -14.00
N ILE A 570 12.45 -11.33 -13.85
CA ILE A 570 13.53 -10.36 -13.98
C ILE A 570 14.30 -10.31 -12.67
N ASP A 571 15.61 -10.42 -12.78
CA ASP A 571 16.54 -10.37 -11.66
C ASP A 571 17.84 -9.71 -12.12
N SER A 572 18.75 -9.41 -11.19
CA SER A 572 20.06 -8.87 -11.49
C SER A 572 21.16 -9.75 -10.93
N GLU A 573 22.29 -9.80 -11.63
CA GLU A 573 23.48 -10.57 -11.20
C GLU A 573 24.75 -9.74 -11.42
N THR A 574 25.64 -9.81 -10.42
CA THR A 574 26.98 -9.18 -10.53
C THR A 574 27.99 -10.21 -10.95
N SER A 575 28.64 -9.97 -12.08
CA SER A 575 29.69 -10.79 -12.66
C SER A 575 31.05 -10.10 -12.59
N VAL A 576 32.12 -10.90 -12.68
CA VAL A 576 33.49 -10.37 -12.78
C VAL A 576 33.74 -9.88 -14.20
N ASP A 577 34.21 -8.64 -14.35
CA ASP A 577 34.62 -8.12 -15.66
C ASP A 577 35.93 -8.74 -16.14
N PRO A 578 35.93 -9.59 -17.20
CA PRO A 578 37.15 -10.22 -17.71
C PRO A 578 38.12 -9.24 -18.39
N THR A 579 37.66 -8.03 -18.73
CA THR A 579 38.46 -6.98 -19.36
C THR A 579 39.25 -6.17 -18.34
N GLY A 580 38.82 -6.22 -17.06
CA GLY A 580 39.39 -5.41 -15.96
C GLY A 580 39.04 -3.92 -16.06
N THR A 581 38.11 -3.53 -16.93
CA THR A 581 37.59 -2.16 -17.03
C THR A 581 36.79 -1.80 -15.79
N TYR A 582 36.03 -2.77 -15.25
CA TYR A 582 35.23 -2.65 -14.04
C TYR A 582 35.67 -3.68 -12.98
N PRO A 583 36.79 -3.44 -12.29
CA PRO A 583 37.36 -4.42 -11.36
C PRO A 583 36.49 -4.76 -10.15
N LEU A 584 35.48 -3.94 -9.85
CA LEU A 584 34.49 -4.20 -8.78
C LEU A 584 33.23 -4.94 -9.26
N GLY A 585 33.17 -5.27 -10.56
CA GLY A 585 32.11 -6.08 -11.17
C GLY A 585 31.19 -5.30 -12.11
N ILE A 586 30.44 -6.09 -12.87
CA ILE A 586 29.37 -5.66 -13.78
C ILE A 586 28.07 -6.28 -13.27
N THR A 587 27.07 -5.45 -12.95
CA THR A 587 25.71 -5.88 -12.62
C THR A 587 24.83 -5.70 -13.83
N GLU A 588 24.10 -6.73 -14.23
CA GLU A 588 23.20 -6.70 -15.38
C GLU A 588 21.84 -7.30 -15.01
N TYR A 589 20.76 -6.71 -15.55
CA TYR A 589 19.41 -7.28 -15.45
C TYR A 589 19.22 -8.37 -16.50
N PHE A 590 18.58 -9.47 -16.12
CA PHE A 590 18.31 -10.61 -17.00
C PHE A 590 16.99 -11.29 -16.65
N ASN A 591 16.47 -12.10 -17.57
CA ASN A 591 15.30 -12.93 -17.32
C ASN A 591 15.72 -14.32 -16.77
N ARG A 592 15.39 -14.63 -15.52
CA ARG A 592 15.45 -16.01 -14.99
C ARG A 592 14.45 -16.89 -15.72
N ALA A 593 14.79 -18.15 -15.95
CA ALA A 593 13.96 -19.02 -16.76
C ALA A 593 12.64 -19.36 -16.07
N ASN A 594 12.66 -19.86 -14.84
CA ASN A 594 11.48 -20.39 -14.17
C ASN A 594 11.50 -20.20 -12.64
N VAL A 595 10.43 -19.62 -12.13
CA VAL A 595 10.15 -19.53 -10.69
C VAL A 595 8.81 -20.21 -10.40
N ARG A 596 8.66 -20.84 -9.25
CA ARG A 596 7.39 -21.39 -8.78
C ARG A 596 7.09 -20.94 -7.37
N ILE A 597 5.83 -20.56 -7.12
CA ILE A 597 5.34 -20.24 -5.78
C ILE A 597 4.01 -20.97 -5.57
N PHE A 598 3.87 -21.66 -4.43
CA PHE A 598 2.63 -22.31 -4.04
C PHE A 598 2.38 -22.11 -2.54
N GLY A 599 1.13 -22.25 -2.13
CA GLY A 599 0.81 -22.03 -0.73
C GLY A 599 -0.64 -22.30 -0.38
N ILE A 600 -0.96 -21.97 0.88
CA ILE A 600 -2.29 -22.07 1.45
C ILE A 600 -2.56 -20.84 2.33
N GLU A 601 -3.79 -20.34 2.23
CA GLU A 601 -4.29 -19.25 3.06
C GLU A 601 -5.61 -19.67 3.70
N VAL A 602 -5.77 -19.33 4.98
CA VAL A 602 -6.97 -19.64 5.75
C VAL A 602 -7.29 -18.46 6.62
N ASN A 603 -8.55 -18.07 6.67
CA ASN A 603 -9.07 -17.23 7.74
C ASN A 603 -10.43 -17.78 8.19
N ALA A 604 -10.76 -17.57 9.45
CA ALA A 604 -12.03 -17.96 10.02
C ALA A 604 -12.39 -17.06 11.21
N HIS A 605 -13.68 -16.82 11.39
CA HIS A 605 -14.18 -16.08 12.53
C HIS A 605 -15.47 -16.67 13.07
N LYS A 606 -15.70 -16.44 14.37
CA LYS A 606 -16.97 -16.75 15.05
C LYS A 606 -17.28 -15.70 16.09
N LYS A 607 -18.49 -15.14 16.01
CA LYS A 607 -19.10 -14.31 17.05
C LYS A 607 -20.17 -15.13 17.80
N PHE A 608 -20.20 -14.99 19.09
CA PHE A 608 -21.17 -15.66 19.97
C PHE A 608 -22.13 -14.64 20.55
N ASP A 609 -23.38 -15.03 20.82
CA ASP A 609 -24.43 -14.15 21.34
C ASP A 609 -24.10 -13.51 22.69
N ASN A 610 -23.13 -14.08 23.44
CA ASN A 610 -22.68 -13.57 24.72
C ASN A 610 -21.58 -12.51 24.63
N GLY A 611 -21.26 -12.04 23.42
CA GLY A 611 -20.22 -11.03 23.15
C GLY A 611 -18.80 -11.58 22.96
N ILE A 612 -18.56 -12.87 23.18
CA ILE A 612 -17.28 -13.50 22.85
C ILE A 612 -17.14 -13.59 21.33
N HIS A 613 -15.94 -13.31 20.81
CA HIS A 613 -15.60 -13.56 19.42
C HIS A 613 -14.19 -14.16 19.31
N ILE A 614 -14.01 -14.93 18.25
CA ILE A 614 -12.75 -15.61 17.92
C ILE A 614 -12.45 -15.35 16.46
N LYS A 615 -11.19 -15.00 16.14
CA LYS A 615 -10.70 -14.88 14.77
C LYS A 615 -9.39 -15.66 14.64
N GLY A 616 -9.16 -16.25 13.49
CA GLY A 616 -7.89 -16.92 13.19
C GLY A 616 -7.53 -16.74 11.72
N ALA A 617 -6.25 -16.56 11.44
CA ALA A 617 -5.73 -16.50 10.07
C ALA A 617 -4.36 -17.16 9.99
N LEU A 618 -4.09 -17.77 8.83
CA LEU A 618 -2.83 -18.43 8.49
C LEU A 618 -2.49 -18.13 7.03
N ALA A 619 -1.24 -17.76 6.78
CA ALA A 619 -0.68 -17.68 5.43
C ALA A 619 0.63 -18.47 5.37
N TYR A 620 0.75 -19.29 4.34
CA TYR A 620 1.95 -20.05 4.02
C TYR A 620 2.22 -19.99 2.53
N ALA A 621 3.43 -19.59 2.16
CA ALA A 621 3.93 -19.65 0.80
C ALA A 621 5.29 -20.36 0.75
N ASN A 622 5.58 -20.98 -0.39
CA ASN A 622 6.85 -21.63 -0.70
C ASN A 622 7.26 -21.22 -2.10
N GLY A 623 8.34 -20.47 -2.23
CA GLY A 623 8.84 -19.96 -3.51
C GLY A 623 10.27 -20.40 -3.77
N LYS A 624 10.52 -20.88 -5.00
CA LYS A 624 11.83 -21.31 -5.44
C LYS A 624 12.08 -21.01 -6.91
N ASP A 625 13.34 -20.71 -7.20
CA ASP A 625 13.86 -20.90 -8.54
C ASP A 625 13.79 -22.39 -8.89
N SER A 626 13.18 -22.71 -10.03
CA SER A 626 12.93 -24.11 -10.42
C SER A 626 14.15 -24.77 -11.06
N ASP A 627 15.12 -23.99 -11.54
CA ASP A 627 16.31 -24.47 -12.24
C ASP A 627 17.47 -24.68 -11.24
N THR A 628 17.67 -23.76 -10.29
CA THR A 628 18.71 -23.86 -9.25
C THR A 628 18.22 -24.56 -7.98
N GLY A 629 16.92 -24.49 -7.68
CA GLY A 629 16.32 -24.99 -6.44
C GLY A 629 16.47 -24.04 -5.25
N GLU A 630 17.05 -22.85 -5.44
CA GLU A 630 17.24 -21.81 -4.45
C GLU A 630 15.91 -21.22 -3.98
N TRP A 631 15.85 -20.82 -2.74
CA TRP A 631 14.69 -20.14 -2.18
C TRP A 631 14.67 -18.68 -2.64
N LEU A 632 13.45 -18.14 -2.89
CA LEU A 632 13.27 -16.71 -3.09
C LEU A 632 13.32 -16.01 -1.73
N ASP A 633 14.11 -14.96 -1.61
CA ASP A 633 14.26 -14.17 -0.39
C ASP A 633 13.00 -13.37 -0.05
N SER A 634 12.22 -12.99 -1.06
CA SER A 634 10.96 -12.27 -0.92
C SER A 634 9.82 -13.11 -0.34
N VAL A 635 9.96 -14.45 -0.23
CA VAL A 635 8.92 -15.32 0.32
C VAL A 635 9.02 -15.39 1.84
N ALA A 636 8.13 -14.67 2.52
CA ALA A 636 8.08 -14.65 3.98
C ALA A 636 7.77 -16.04 4.59
N PRO A 637 8.28 -16.32 5.81
CA PRO A 637 7.92 -17.52 6.56
C PRO A 637 6.41 -17.62 6.83
N ALA A 638 5.93 -18.86 7.09
CA ALA A 638 4.53 -19.04 7.49
C ALA A 638 4.17 -18.18 8.70
N LYS A 639 3.07 -17.43 8.60
CA LYS A 639 2.58 -16.50 9.62
C LYS A 639 1.15 -16.83 10.00
N ALA A 640 0.83 -16.75 11.29
CA ALA A 640 -0.53 -16.93 11.77
C ALA A 640 -0.87 -15.88 12.85
N ALA A 641 -2.15 -15.52 12.90
CA ALA A 641 -2.72 -14.69 13.95
C ALA A 641 -3.96 -15.38 14.53
N PHE A 642 -4.13 -15.32 15.84
CA PHE A 642 -5.29 -15.85 16.52
C PHE A 642 -5.75 -14.84 17.57
N THR A 643 -7.01 -14.40 17.48
CA THR A 643 -7.62 -13.41 18.37
C THR A 643 -8.78 -14.03 19.13
N VAL A 644 -8.82 -13.78 20.44
CA VAL A 644 -9.98 -14.00 21.28
C VAL A 644 -10.38 -12.67 21.89
N GLY A 645 -11.63 -12.28 21.71
CA GLY A 645 -12.12 -11.03 22.21
C GLY A 645 -13.48 -11.14 22.89
N TYR A 646 -13.82 -10.06 23.59
CA TYR A 646 -15.11 -9.85 24.20
C TYR A 646 -15.58 -8.42 23.89
N ALA A 647 -16.79 -8.28 23.39
CA ALA A 647 -17.38 -7.00 23.06
C ALA A 647 -18.78 -6.87 23.66
N THR A 648 -19.07 -5.70 24.19
CA THR A 648 -20.38 -5.22 24.59
C THR A 648 -20.82 -4.10 23.65
N GLU A 649 -21.92 -3.45 23.93
CA GLU A 649 -22.39 -2.28 23.15
C GLU A 649 -21.51 -1.03 23.35
N ILE A 650 -20.78 -0.94 24.48
CA ILE A 650 -20.08 0.28 24.89
C ILE A 650 -18.57 0.07 25.13
N TRP A 651 -18.07 -1.15 25.17
CA TRP A 651 -16.65 -1.45 25.27
C TRP A 651 -16.33 -2.86 24.78
N GLY A 652 -15.11 -3.06 24.41
CA GLY A 652 -14.59 -4.37 24.00
C GLY A 652 -13.09 -4.48 24.22
N THR A 653 -12.59 -5.72 24.19
CA THR A 653 -11.16 -6.03 24.31
C THR A 653 -10.80 -7.26 23.49
N ASP A 654 -9.63 -7.27 22.89
CA ASP A 654 -9.07 -8.33 22.07
C ASP A 654 -7.66 -8.70 22.57
N LEU A 655 -7.43 -10.00 22.73
CA LEU A 655 -6.10 -10.58 22.92
C LEU A 655 -5.73 -11.34 21.65
N THR A 656 -4.69 -10.87 20.98
CA THR A 656 -4.19 -11.46 19.72
C THR A 656 -2.84 -12.11 19.93
N PHE A 657 -2.70 -13.37 19.54
CA PHE A 657 -1.44 -14.09 19.45
C PHE A 657 -0.98 -14.12 17.98
N ILE A 658 0.21 -13.59 17.69
CA ILE A 658 0.82 -13.55 16.36
C ILE A 658 2.08 -14.40 16.40
N THR A 659 2.26 -15.27 15.40
CA THR A 659 3.42 -16.14 15.31
C THR A 659 3.88 -16.29 13.87
N ALA A 660 5.19 -16.43 13.69
CA ALA A 660 5.80 -16.81 12.42
C ALA A 660 6.84 -17.94 12.64
N THR A 661 7.00 -18.77 11.63
CA THR A 661 8.07 -19.78 11.63
C THR A 661 9.42 -19.16 11.35
N SER A 662 10.52 -19.86 11.64
CA SER A 662 11.85 -19.43 11.17
C SER A 662 11.95 -19.53 9.65
N GLU A 663 12.76 -18.66 9.05
CA GLU A 663 13.10 -18.78 7.62
C GLU A 663 13.65 -20.19 7.26
N PRO A 664 13.45 -20.63 6.01
CA PRO A 664 14.15 -21.79 5.49
C PRO A 664 15.67 -21.61 5.57
N LYS A 665 16.40 -22.71 5.61
CA LYS A 665 17.88 -22.65 5.52
C LYS A 665 18.25 -22.18 4.10
N LYS A 666 19.02 -21.09 4.03
CA LYS A 666 19.62 -20.56 2.80
C LYS A 666 21.09 -20.99 2.73
N ASP A 667 21.64 -21.06 1.54
CA ASP A 667 23.07 -21.30 1.35
C ASP A 667 23.81 -19.96 1.56
N GLY A 668 24.94 -20.01 2.29
CA GLY A 668 25.76 -18.85 2.65
C GLY A 668 25.65 -18.41 4.12
N ASP A 669 26.37 -17.34 4.47
CA ASP A 669 26.47 -16.78 5.83
C ASP A 669 25.38 -15.74 6.16
N SER A 670 24.26 -15.74 5.43
CA SER A 670 23.15 -14.80 5.68
C SER A 670 22.47 -15.07 7.01
N PHE A 671 22.08 -14.03 7.72
CA PHE A 671 21.30 -14.13 8.94
C PHE A 671 19.94 -14.80 8.66
N ARG A 672 19.66 -15.87 9.35
CA ARG A 672 18.39 -16.56 9.30
C ARG A 672 17.49 -16.04 10.40
N THR A 673 16.38 -15.41 10.06
CA THR A 673 15.44 -14.92 11.06
C THR A 673 14.82 -16.07 11.85
N PRO A 674 14.89 -16.03 13.19
CA PRO A 674 14.26 -17.04 14.03
C PRO A 674 12.74 -16.88 14.02
N GLY A 675 12.02 -17.98 14.22
CA GLY A 675 10.58 -17.94 14.46
C GLY A 675 10.24 -17.22 15.76
N TYR A 676 9.05 -16.62 15.80
CA TYR A 676 8.60 -15.87 16.97
C TYR A 676 7.13 -16.11 17.33
N GLY A 677 6.77 -15.70 18.55
CA GLY A 677 5.40 -15.58 19.02
C GLY A 677 5.29 -14.36 19.91
N ILE A 678 4.34 -13.48 19.63
CA ILE A 678 4.06 -12.24 20.37
C ILE A 678 2.57 -12.15 20.71
N PHE A 679 2.25 -11.35 21.71
CA PHE A 679 0.88 -11.10 22.14
C PHE A 679 0.60 -9.60 22.12
N ASP A 680 -0.58 -9.23 21.60
CA ASP A 680 -1.11 -7.88 21.60
C ASP A 680 -2.44 -7.86 22.37
N LEU A 681 -2.67 -6.82 23.17
CA LEU A 681 -3.91 -6.57 23.89
C LEU A 681 -4.46 -5.22 23.49
N THR A 682 -5.65 -5.19 22.91
CA THR A 682 -6.33 -3.97 22.51
C THR A 682 -7.68 -3.84 23.18
N GLY A 683 -8.21 -2.64 23.26
CA GLY A 683 -9.54 -2.39 23.75
C GLY A 683 -10.09 -1.05 23.28
N TRP A 684 -11.41 -0.96 23.30
CA TRP A 684 -12.13 0.24 22.92
C TRP A 684 -13.24 0.55 23.91
N TRP A 685 -13.63 1.83 23.98
CA TRP A 685 -14.70 2.32 24.81
C TRP A 685 -15.47 3.46 24.15
N GLU A 686 -16.79 3.34 24.14
CA GLU A 686 -17.74 4.32 23.62
C GLU A 686 -18.62 4.86 24.77
N PRO A 687 -18.25 6.01 25.37
CA PRO A 687 -18.99 6.55 26.49
C PRO A 687 -20.38 7.03 26.05
N GLU A 688 -21.45 6.52 26.66
CA GLU A 688 -22.84 6.88 26.35
C GLU A 688 -23.13 8.38 26.45
N GLN A 689 -22.34 9.09 27.27
CA GLN A 689 -22.51 10.54 27.53
C GLN A 689 -22.08 11.40 26.35
N VAL A 690 -21.20 10.88 25.47
CA VAL A 690 -20.68 11.62 24.31
C VAL A 690 -20.89 10.78 23.06
N LYS A 691 -22.01 11.03 22.38
CA LYS A 691 -22.36 10.28 21.17
C LYS A 691 -21.28 10.43 20.10
N GLY A 692 -20.92 9.32 19.46
CA GLY A 692 -19.95 9.26 18.38
C GLY A 692 -18.49 9.32 18.82
N LEU A 693 -18.21 9.39 20.14
CA LEU A 693 -16.86 9.31 20.67
C LEU A 693 -16.47 7.83 20.85
N THR A 694 -15.35 7.44 20.28
CA THR A 694 -14.71 6.15 20.51
C THR A 694 -13.26 6.40 20.98
N LEU A 695 -12.88 5.78 22.09
CA LEU A 695 -11.50 5.74 22.59
C LEU A 695 -10.96 4.33 22.40
N ARG A 696 -9.77 4.21 21.79
CA ARG A 696 -9.07 2.93 21.62
C ARG A 696 -7.70 2.99 22.23
N ALA A 697 -7.30 1.91 22.89
CA ALA A 697 -5.96 1.75 23.44
C ALA A 697 -5.43 0.34 23.17
N GLY A 698 -4.15 0.22 22.89
CA GLY A 698 -3.49 -1.06 22.63
C GLY A 698 -2.12 -1.14 23.28
N VAL A 699 -1.76 -2.33 23.73
CA VAL A 699 -0.40 -2.71 24.13
C VAL A 699 0.04 -3.82 23.18
N TYR A 700 1.06 -3.55 22.40
CA TYR A 700 1.58 -4.45 21.38
C TYR A 700 2.88 -5.09 21.87
N ASN A 701 3.13 -6.35 21.49
CA ASN A 701 4.26 -7.13 21.99
C ASN A 701 4.37 -7.06 23.52
N ILE A 702 3.31 -7.45 24.24
CA ILE A 702 3.15 -7.28 25.70
C ILE A 702 4.37 -7.76 26.49
N PHE A 703 5.01 -8.85 26.03
CA PHE A 703 6.13 -9.48 26.73
C PHE A 703 7.50 -8.92 26.33
N ASN A 704 7.53 -7.85 25.54
CA ASN A 704 8.77 -7.21 25.04
C ASN A 704 9.73 -8.21 24.37
N LYS A 705 9.18 -9.10 23.53
CA LYS A 705 9.96 -10.11 22.80
C LYS A 705 10.76 -9.43 21.68
N THR A 706 12.07 -9.71 21.61
CA THR A 706 12.87 -9.38 20.41
C THR A 706 12.49 -10.34 19.29
N TYR A 707 12.08 -9.82 18.15
CA TYR A 707 11.70 -10.60 16.98
C TYR A 707 12.04 -9.82 15.71
N TYR A 708 11.97 -10.50 14.56
CA TYR A 708 12.37 -9.97 13.26
C TYR A 708 11.28 -10.26 12.23
N ASP A 709 10.97 -9.28 11.38
CA ASP A 709 10.24 -9.56 10.15
C ASP A 709 11.25 -9.97 9.07
N ALA A 710 11.04 -11.14 8.47
CA ALA A 710 11.97 -11.69 7.51
C ALA A 710 12.15 -10.82 6.26
N LEU A 711 11.10 -10.13 5.82
CA LEU A 711 11.16 -9.23 4.67
C LEU A 711 12.10 -8.04 4.91
N ASN A 712 12.09 -7.48 6.11
CA ASN A 712 12.94 -6.34 6.47
C ASN A 712 14.43 -6.68 6.71
N VAL A 713 14.76 -7.97 6.70
CA VAL A 713 16.14 -8.46 6.92
C VAL A 713 16.72 -9.09 5.66
N ALA A 714 15.88 -9.75 4.85
CA ALA A 714 16.33 -10.53 3.68
C ALA A 714 17.04 -9.70 2.61
N SER A 715 16.54 -8.47 2.36
CA SER A 715 17.07 -7.56 1.35
C SER A 715 18.24 -6.70 1.85
N THR A 716 18.61 -6.79 3.14
CA THR A 716 19.55 -5.90 3.78
C THR A 716 20.95 -6.51 3.90
N SER A 717 21.97 -5.80 3.44
CA SER A 717 23.36 -6.13 3.75
C SER A 717 23.63 -5.82 5.22
N LEU A 718 23.77 -6.85 6.06
CA LEU A 718 23.94 -6.71 7.49
C LEU A 718 25.30 -6.13 7.85
N THR A 719 25.36 -4.84 8.10
CA THR A 719 26.57 -4.12 8.51
C THR A 719 26.59 -3.83 10.01
N GLN A 720 25.46 -3.89 10.68
CA GLN A 720 25.25 -3.73 12.12
C GLN A 720 24.96 -5.08 12.78
N PRO A 721 25.00 -5.17 14.14
CA PRO A 721 24.52 -6.35 14.87
C PRO A 721 23.06 -6.67 14.56
N HIS A 722 22.67 -7.93 14.69
CA HIS A 722 21.32 -8.38 14.31
C HIS A 722 20.20 -7.62 15.03
N GLU A 723 20.40 -7.24 16.28
CA GLU A 723 19.42 -6.51 17.10
C GLU A 723 19.03 -5.15 16.47
N PHE A 724 19.89 -4.55 15.65
CA PHE A 724 19.58 -3.31 14.91
C PHE A 724 18.39 -3.50 13.95
N TYR A 725 18.22 -4.69 13.40
CA TYR A 725 17.19 -5.04 12.44
C TYR A 725 15.94 -5.66 13.11
N SER A 726 15.85 -5.62 14.44
CA SER A 726 14.69 -6.16 15.16
C SER A 726 13.48 -5.24 15.01
N GLU A 727 12.29 -5.84 15.13
CA GLU A 727 11.04 -5.12 15.18
C GLU A 727 10.84 -4.45 16.56
N PRO A 728 9.90 -3.50 16.68
CA PRO A 728 9.63 -2.81 17.95
C PRO A 728 9.39 -3.76 19.13
N GLY A 729 9.91 -3.39 20.27
CA GLY A 729 9.64 -4.04 21.54
C GLY A 729 8.17 -3.84 21.95
N ARG A 730 7.91 -3.73 23.26
CA ARG A 730 6.57 -3.43 23.75
C ARG A 730 6.22 -1.97 23.52
N THR A 731 5.13 -1.72 22.78
CA THR A 731 4.65 -0.39 22.41
C THR A 731 3.19 -0.17 22.78
N PHE A 732 2.75 1.09 22.74
CA PHE A 732 1.40 1.52 23.11
C PHE A 732 0.82 2.38 22.00
N LYS A 733 -0.42 2.09 21.58
CA LYS A 733 -1.19 2.96 20.69
C LYS A 733 -2.42 3.49 21.41
N LEU A 734 -2.77 4.75 21.18
CA LEU A 734 -3.98 5.38 21.72
C LEU A 734 -4.64 6.18 20.58
N THR A 735 -5.94 5.98 20.39
CA THR A 735 -6.71 6.69 19.35
C THR A 735 -8.02 7.22 19.93
N LEU A 736 -8.34 8.46 19.60
CA LEU A 736 -9.63 9.11 19.83
C LEU A 736 -10.28 9.37 18.49
N THR A 737 -11.49 8.86 18.29
CA THR A 737 -12.32 9.12 17.10
C THR A 737 -13.62 9.76 17.54
N GLN A 738 -13.98 10.91 16.97
CA GLN A 738 -15.26 11.57 17.18
C GLN A 738 -16.00 11.70 15.85
N LYS A 739 -17.16 11.05 15.75
CA LYS A 739 -18.10 11.17 14.61
C LYS A 739 -19.20 12.17 14.95
N PHE A 740 -19.67 12.93 13.92
CA PHE A 740 -20.68 13.99 14.09
C PHE A 740 -21.89 13.74 13.18
#